data_6547e39eb9f9277ff8e9e925fe5e560d
#
_entry.id   6547e39eb9f9277ff8e9e925fe5e560d
#
_cell.length_a   1.000
_cell.length_b   1.000
_cell.length_c   1.000
_cell.angle_alpha   90.00
_cell.angle_beta   90.00
_cell.angle_gamma   90.00
#
_symmetry.space_group_name_H-M   'P 1'
#
loop_
_entity.id
_entity.type
_entity.pdbx_description
1 polymer ?
#
loop_
_entity_poly.entity_id
_entity_poly.type
_entity_poly.pdbx_seq_one_letter_code
_entity_poly.pdbx_strand_id
1 'polypeptide(L)'
;MNKKIITLFAAALMGVGIANAQLNKNSCKFLGNITTRGQVQPNVGGLKYEALWDQLTCENESKWGEIVNCKVSSAQEGIQKWKWSSCDSHYKWCKQNNVLFKFHCLVWTSQFPSVLSSCSPSELKEQIGYWMDAVAIKYPDLAIIDVVNEAIPGHAEGGGGGDFKKLLSQALGNSGTPSDYKWITEAFKMARERFPNAVLIYNDYNSLTHQKSEFINLVSTLVKQGAPIDAYGHQTHDLDDYYKQRGSMSGFADNLNDIHNQITQKGGRELQCYITEYDIDQSNDNTQLEIMKGSFPIMWEADYVSGITIWGFVNGMTWRSNTGLVNGQGQDRSSMKWLREYMASDKAKSVTAKFCGKEAGGPAGPSASVEVSKSTVILGKSVDFSVTLKNSDSGIKSVTYYAGDTKIGEGESFTWTPEKAGNYSIKVVVITNSNEEVKGSSSVKVVEPNKPYGGSAAIIPGKIEAENYDEGASGMAYYDQSEGNKCDDFSNYYREDDVDLKEISGGVAVGSFQGDEWMSYTVDVQKDGDYEVTLRLGEGNDSGSLSVEFDESNVSFNVSVKKLGSWGTFDDVKLSKKVTLKKGVQNMVIKNTGSWIDIDWIKFEIEGGVGVEEIANAPVAIGPNPASSEVKVYGVDPISVEIISTEGVVVKKSTGSVISVADLQSGNYIIRIITENGVIVKKLVVEK
;
A
#
# COMPACT_ATOMS: atom_id res chain seq x y z
N MET A 1 -19.58 -25.68 60.51
CA MET A 1 -19.81 -24.48 59.65
C MET A 1 -18.86 -24.55 58.47
N ASN A 2 -19.32 -25.07 57.39
CA ASN A 2 -18.52 -25.29 56.15
C ASN A 2 -18.74 -24.14 55.17
N LYS A 3 -17.69 -23.39 54.86
CA LYS A 3 -17.68 -22.43 53.73
C LYS A 3 -17.31 -23.20 52.48
N LYS A 4 -18.24 -23.33 51.54
CA LYS A 4 -18.01 -23.79 50.19
C LYS A 4 -17.41 -22.62 49.38
N ILE A 5 -16.22 -22.82 48.89
CA ILE A 5 -15.56 -21.95 47.92
C ILE A 5 -16.04 -22.43 46.54
N ILE A 6 -16.76 -21.56 45.83
CA ILE A 6 -17.12 -21.76 44.44
C ILE A 6 -15.98 -21.18 43.60
N THR A 7 -15.23 -22.08 42.94
CA THR A 7 -14.22 -21.70 41.96
C THR A 7 -14.90 -21.56 40.62
N LEU A 8 -15.04 -20.33 40.12
CA LEU A 8 -15.44 -20.07 38.73
C LEU A 8 -14.25 -20.41 37.83
N PHE A 9 -14.41 -21.45 37.01
CA PHE A 9 -13.56 -21.67 35.84
C PHE A 9 -14.01 -20.71 34.73
N ALA A 10 -13.26 -19.66 34.51
CA ALA A 10 -13.33 -18.88 33.28
C ALA A 10 -12.62 -19.68 32.20
N ALA A 11 -13.38 -20.35 31.33
CA ALA A 11 -12.86 -20.93 30.11
C ALA A 11 -12.54 -19.79 29.15
N ALA A 12 -11.27 -19.37 29.13
CA ALA A 12 -10.77 -18.58 28.03
C ALA A 12 -10.76 -19.47 26.80
N LEU A 13 -11.71 -19.25 25.89
CA LEU A 13 -11.56 -19.69 24.50
C LEU A 13 -10.40 -18.93 23.88
N MET A 14 -9.18 -19.46 24.03
CA MET A 14 -8.11 -19.14 23.11
C MET A 14 -8.54 -19.74 21.76
N GLY A 15 -8.97 -18.91 20.85
CA GLY A 15 -8.99 -19.22 19.44
C GLY A 15 -7.56 -19.60 19.06
N VAL A 16 -7.28 -20.90 18.99
CA VAL A 16 -6.07 -21.43 18.36
C VAL A 16 -6.26 -21.19 16.88
N GLY A 17 -5.85 -19.99 16.43
CA GLY A 17 -5.46 -19.82 15.05
C GLY A 17 -4.42 -20.89 14.79
N ILE A 18 -4.74 -21.86 13.95
CA ILE A 18 -3.80 -22.83 13.42
C ILE A 18 -2.77 -21.97 12.65
N ALA A 19 -1.68 -21.61 13.31
CA ALA A 19 -0.52 -21.06 12.63
C ALA A 19 -0.10 -22.13 11.63
N ASN A 20 -0.39 -21.92 10.36
CA ASN A 20 0.06 -22.77 9.27
C ASN A 20 1.58 -22.85 9.37
N ALA A 21 2.07 -24.01 9.74
CA ALA A 21 3.48 -24.18 10.05
C ALA A 21 4.27 -24.25 8.74
N GLN A 22 4.87 -23.12 8.32
CA GLN A 22 5.80 -23.02 7.19
C GLN A 22 6.84 -24.15 7.24
N LEU A 23 7.32 -24.58 6.07
CA LEU A 23 8.34 -25.63 5.97
C LEU A 23 9.61 -25.21 6.70
N ASN A 24 10.00 -23.98 6.57
CA ASN A 24 11.19 -23.44 7.18
C ASN A 24 10.98 -23.07 8.65
N LYS A 25 11.84 -23.61 9.52
CA LYS A 25 11.90 -23.29 10.95
C LYS A 25 13.24 -22.69 11.37
N ASN A 26 14.13 -22.42 10.43
CA ASN A 26 15.36 -21.69 10.71
C ASN A 26 15.04 -20.24 11.07
N SER A 27 15.68 -19.72 12.11
CA SER A 27 15.40 -18.35 12.61
C SER A 27 15.98 -17.26 11.71
N CYS A 28 16.97 -17.59 10.90
CA CYS A 28 17.75 -16.61 10.15
C CYS A 28 17.60 -16.75 8.62
N LYS A 29 17.64 -17.94 8.07
CA LYS A 29 17.49 -18.18 6.64
C LYS A 29 16.02 -18.24 6.24
N PHE A 30 15.67 -17.73 5.07
CA PHE A 30 14.34 -17.92 4.50
C PHE A 30 14.32 -19.04 3.45
N LEU A 31 13.15 -19.66 3.26
CA LEU A 31 12.82 -20.54 2.15
C LEU A 31 11.59 -20.00 1.43
N GLY A 32 11.81 -19.37 0.30
CA GLY A 32 10.81 -18.66 -0.47
C GLY A 32 10.39 -19.34 -1.76
N ASN A 33 9.43 -18.72 -2.41
CA ASN A 33 8.99 -19.10 -3.74
C ASN A 33 8.53 -17.85 -4.54
N ILE A 34 8.19 -18.07 -5.81
CA ILE A 34 7.60 -17.03 -6.66
C ILE A 34 6.07 -17.12 -6.67
N THR A 35 5.44 -16.10 -7.27
CA THR A 35 4.03 -16.14 -7.66
C THR A 35 3.78 -17.29 -8.66
N THR A 36 2.58 -17.86 -8.64
CA THR A 36 2.16 -18.90 -9.59
C THR A 36 1.25 -18.27 -10.63
N ARG A 37 1.78 -18.04 -11.84
CA ARG A 37 1.04 -17.35 -12.93
C ARG A 37 0.39 -16.03 -12.48
N GLY A 38 1.16 -15.20 -11.80
CA GLY A 38 0.70 -13.90 -11.34
C GLY A 38 -0.17 -13.93 -10.08
N GLN A 39 -0.36 -15.08 -9.46
CA GLN A 39 -1.15 -15.23 -8.24
C GLN A 39 -0.27 -15.68 -7.07
N VAL A 40 -0.49 -15.13 -5.88
CA VAL A 40 0.21 -15.61 -4.68
C VAL A 40 -0.29 -17.00 -4.30
N GLN A 41 -1.60 -17.19 -4.24
CA GLN A 41 -2.17 -18.51 -3.96
C GLN A 41 -2.15 -19.38 -5.22
N PRO A 42 -1.61 -20.61 -5.17
CA PRO A 42 -1.52 -21.47 -6.34
C PRO A 42 -2.87 -21.99 -6.85
N ASN A 43 -3.92 -21.93 -6.01
CA ASN A 43 -5.28 -22.44 -6.30
C ASN A 43 -5.29 -23.91 -6.77
N VAL A 44 -4.39 -24.73 -6.24
CA VAL A 44 -4.18 -26.13 -6.61
C VAL A 44 -4.18 -26.99 -5.35
N GLY A 45 -5.00 -28.03 -5.33
CA GLY A 45 -5.00 -29.07 -4.30
C GLY A 45 -5.19 -28.56 -2.85
N GLY A 46 -5.74 -27.36 -2.65
CA GLY A 46 -5.89 -26.76 -1.33
C GLY A 46 -4.58 -26.24 -0.73
N LEU A 47 -3.50 -26.21 -1.50
CA LEU A 47 -2.20 -25.65 -1.05
C LEU A 47 -2.34 -24.17 -0.73
N LYS A 48 -1.74 -23.77 0.39
CA LYS A 48 -1.64 -22.37 0.81
C LYS A 48 -0.18 -21.94 0.78
N TYR A 49 0.09 -20.77 0.19
CA TYR A 49 1.45 -20.23 0.06
C TYR A 49 2.10 -20.06 1.43
N GLU A 50 1.43 -19.40 2.34
CA GLU A 50 1.90 -19.10 3.70
C GLU A 50 2.11 -20.33 4.59
N ALA A 51 1.54 -21.47 4.20
CA ALA A 51 1.80 -22.76 4.87
C ALA A 51 3.09 -23.45 4.40
N LEU A 52 3.67 -23.00 3.30
CA LEU A 52 4.85 -23.62 2.69
C LEU A 52 6.07 -22.70 2.77
N TRP A 53 5.91 -21.42 2.42
CA TRP A 53 6.98 -20.49 2.14
C TRP A 53 6.95 -19.29 3.08
N ASP A 54 8.09 -18.77 3.46
CA ASP A 54 8.24 -17.59 4.31
C ASP A 54 8.82 -16.36 3.59
N GLN A 55 9.07 -16.48 2.26
CA GLN A 55 9.47 -15.37 1.41
C GLN A 55 8.78 -15.48 0.05
N LEU A 56 8.33 -14.34 -0.51
CA LEU A 56 7.73 -14.18 -1.84
C LEU A 56 8.59 -13.29 -2.73
N THR A 57 8.84 -13.76 -3.96
CA THR A 57 9.32 -12.95 -5.09
C THR A 57 8.23 -12.94 -6.17
N CYS A 58 7.92 -11.80 -6.76
CA CYS A 58 7.07 -11.76 -7.95
C CYS A 58 7.82 -12.36 -9.15
N GLU A 59 7.21 -13.32 -9.86
CA GLU A 59 7.84 -13.85 -11.08
C GLU A 59 7.97 -12.76 -12.16
N ASN A 60 6.93 -11.92 -12.33
CA ASN A 60 6.92 -10.83 -13.31
C ASN A 60 6.42 -9.50 -12.73
N GLU A 61 5.48 -9.50 -11.83
CA GLU A 61 4.60 -8.38 -11.45
C GLU A 61 5.35 -7.19 -10.82
N SER A 62 6.59 -7.37 -10.36
CA SER A 62 7.47 -6.29 -9.85
C SER A 62 8.56 -5.88 -10.83
N LYS A 63 8.65 -6.51 -12.01
CA LYS A 63 9.69 -6.20 -12.99
C LYS A 63 9.49 -4.82 -13.60
N TRP A 64 10.60 -4.14 -13.84
CA TRP A 64 10.62 -2.79 -14.41
C TRP A 64 9.77 -2.65 -15.67
N GLY A 65 9.94 -3.55 -16.63
CA GLY A 65 9.20 -3.53 -17.91
C GLY A 65 7.71 -3.86 -17.80
N GLU A 66 7.27 -4.49 -16.72
CA GLU A 66 5.86 -4.79 -16.49
C GLU A 66 5.12 -3.59 -15.89
N ILE A 67 5.79 -2.83 -15.05
CA ILE A 67 5.20 -1.69 -14.34
C ILE A 67 5.27 -0.41 -15.18
N VAL A 68 6.44 -0.04 -15.69
CA VAL A 68 6.67 1.23 -16.39
C VAL A 68 6.18 1.14 -17.84
N ASN A 69 5.13 1.88 -18.19
CA ASN A 69 4.47 1.87 -19.48
C ASN A 69 4.48 3.23 -20.22
N CYS A 70 4.97 4.29 -19.56
CA CYS A 70 5.11 5.62 -20.14
C CYS A 70 6.24 6.38 -19.47
N LYS A 71 6.78 7.41 -20.13
CA LYS A 71 7.70 8.38 -19.53
C LYS A 71 6.93 9.32 -18.62
N VAL A 72 7.59 9.81 -17.58
CA VAL A 72 7.02 10.73 -16.58
C VAL A 72 7.96 11.87 -16.26
N SER A 73 7.46 12.93 -15.63
CA SER A 73 8.23 14.09 -15.19
C SER A 73 8.58 14.08 -13.69
N SER A 74 8.06 13.08 -12.96
CA SER A 74 8.32 12.89 -11.53
C SER A 74 7.96 11.47 -11.07
N ALA A 75 8.48 11.06 -9.92
CA ALA A 75 8.09 9.81 -9.27
C ALA A 75 6.59 9.78 -8.93
N GLN A 76 6.01 10.91 -8.52
CA GLN A 76 4.59 11.01 -8.20
C GLN A 76 3.70 10.75 -9.42
N GLU A 77 4.08 11.29 -10.58
CA GLU A 77 3.39 10.98 -11.83
C GLU A 77 3.50 9.48 -12.18
N GLY A 78 4.65 8.86 -11.89
CA GLY A 78 4.85 7.43 -12.06
C GLY A 78 3.96 6.59 -11.16
N ILE A 79 3.79 7.01 -9.90
CA ILE A 79 2.87 6.34 -8.96
C ILE A 79 1.43 6.37 -9.48
N GLN A 80 1.01 7.44 -10.13
CA GLN A 80 -0.35 7.58 -10.65
C GLN A 80 -0.60 6.87 -11.99
N LYS A 81 0.44 6.78 -12.86
CA LYS A 81 0.26 6.36 -14.26
C LYS A 81 0.77 4.95 -14.58
N TRP A 82 1.69 4.42 -13.78
CA TRP A 82 2.29 3.12 -14.01
C TRP A 82 1.44 1.97 -13.46
N LYS A 83 1.69 0.76 -13.91
CA LYS A 83 0.88 -0.44 -13.61
C LYS A 83 1.30 -1.10 -12.29
N TRP A 84 0.88 -0.58 -11.17
CA TRP A 84 1.28 -1.06 -9.85
C TRP A 84 0.39 -2.16 -9.26
N SER A 85 -0.88 -2.25 -9.67
CA SER A 85 -1.93 -3.00 -8.98
C SER A 85 -1.55 -4.43 -8.57
N SER A 86 -0.91 -5.19 -9.47
CA SER A 86 -0.49 -6.57 -9.16
C SER A 86 0.61 -6.62 -8.11
N CYS A 87 1.65 -5.78 -8.26
CA CYS A 87 2.74 -5.70 -7.29
C CYS A 87 2.23 -5.22 -5.92
N ASP A 88 1.36 -4.19 -5.89
CA ASP A 88 0.73 -3.67 -4.68
C ASP A 88 -0.03 -4.75 -3.93
N SER A 89 -0.85 -5.53 -4.63
CA SER A 89 -1.63 -6.61 -4.02
C SER A 89 -0.74 -7.69 -3.39
N HIS A 90 0.36 -8.06 -4.07
CA HIS A 90 1.30 -9.07 -3.56
C HIS A 90 2.11 -8.55 -2.36
N TYR A 91 2.57 -7.30 -2.42
CA TYR A 91 3.23 -6.66 -1.29
C TYR A 91 2.31 -6.55 -0.07
N LYS A 92 1.08 -6.07 -0.25
CA LYS A 92 0.06 -5.99 0.81
C LYS A 92 -0.21 -7.38 1.41
N TRP A 93 -0.38 -8.39 0.54
CA TRP A 93 -0.59 -9.77 1.00
C TRP A 93 0.57 -10.27 1.86
N CYS A 94 1.82 -10.03 1.45
CA CYS A 94 3.01 -10.40 2.22
C CYS A 94 3.01 -9.76 3.61
N LYS A 95 2.68 -8.47 3.72
CA LYS A 95 2.57 -7.76 5.00
C LYS A 95 1.50 -8.37 5.90
N GLN A 96 0.33 -8.70 5.36
CA GLN A 96 -0.78 -9.29 6.10
C GLN A 96 -0.49 -10.71 6.60
N ASN A 97 0.35 -11.46 5.89
CA ASN A 97 0.64 -12.87 6.20
C ASN A 97 2.03 -13.09 6.83
N ASN A 98 2.74 -12.01 7.17
CA ASN A 98 4.11 -12.07 7.70
C ASN A 98 5.06 -12.91 6.83
N VAL A 99 4.98 -12.69 5.51
CA VAL A 99 5.84 -13.28 4.49
C VAL A 99 6.80 -12.20 4.00
N LEU A 100 8.10 -12.52 3.94
CA LEU A 100 9.13 -11.59 3.49
C LEU A 100 8.96 -11.31 1.99
N PHE A 101 8.86 -10.05 1.59
CA PHE A 101 8.77 -9.65 0.19
C PHE A 101 10.15 -9.29 -0.36
N LYS A 102 10.60 -9.99 -1.42
CA LYS A 102 11.81 -9.66 -2.18
C LYS A 102 11.42 -9.00 -3.50
N PHE A 103 11.95 -7.81 -3.76
CA PHE A 103 11.66 -7.05 -4.98
C PHE A 103 12.56 -7.50 -6.14
N HIS A 104 11.95 -7.97 -7.22
CA HIS A 104 12.61 -8.45 -8.43
C HIS A 104 12.01 -7.76 -9.66
N CYS A 105 12.69 -6.86 -10.34
CA CYS A 105 14.00 -6.27 -10.11
C CYS A 105 13.99 -4.80 -10.56
N LEU A 106 14.94 -3.98 -10.10
CA LEU A 106 14.96 -2.55 -10.44
C LEU A 106 15.43 -2.30 -11.87
N VAL A 107 16.49 -2.99 -12.33
CA VAL A 107 17.07 -2.79 -13.67
C VAL A 107 17.34 -4.15 -14.33
N TRP A 108 16.77 -4.36 -15.49
CA TRP A 108 16.99 -5.55 -16.31
C TRP A 108 16.78 -5.23 -17.78
N THR A 109 17.64 -5.77 -18.65
CA THR A 109 17.63 -5.47 -20.08
C THR A 109 16.86 -6.48 -20.95
N SER A 110 16.37 -7.59 -20.37
CA SER A 110 15.49 -8.52 -21.07
C SER A 110 14.02 -8.07 -21.06
N GLN A 111 13.52 -7.64 -19.88
CA GLN A 111 12.17 -7.09 -19.72
C GLN A 111 12.27 -5.62 -19.26
N PHE A 112 12.86 -4.78 -20.09
CA PHE A 112 12.96 -3.33 -19.87
C PHE A 112 11.74 -2.59 -20.45
N PRO A 113 11.40 -1.39 -19.95
CA PRO A 113 10.33 -0.57 -20.52
C PRO A 113 10.69 -0.07 -21.92
N SER A 114 10.06 -0.62 -22.93
CA SER A 114 10.36 -0.29 -24.34
C SER A 114 10.19 1.21 -24.65
N VAL A 115 9.30 1.90 -23.92
CA VAL A 115 9.09 3.35 -24.06
C VAL A 115 10.34 4.17 -23.72
N LEU A 116 11.29 3.61 -22.96
CA LEU A 116 12.54 4.27 -22.58
C LEU A 116 13.67 4.09 -23.59
N SER A 117 13.50 3.23 -24.61
CA SER A 117 14.53 3.03 -25.67
C SER A 117 14.84 4.28 -26.50
N SER A 118 13.89 5.22 -26.55
CA SER A 118 14.04 6.48 -27.28
C SER A 118 14.59 7.63 -26.43
N CYS A 119 14.93 7.38 -25.17
CA CYS A 119 15.50 8.40 -24.29
C CYS A 119 16.92 8.78 -24.72
N SER A 120 17.27 10.04 -24.52
CA SER A 120 18.69 10.43 -24.41
C SER A 120 19.30 9.82 -23.13
N PRO A 121 20.63 9.69 -23.04
CA PRO A 121 21.26 9.17 -21.82
C PRO A 121 20.88 9.96 -20.54
N SER A 122 20.80 11.29 -20.60
CA SER A 122 20.36 12.10 -19.46
C SER A 122 18.91 11.85 -19.07
N GLU A 123 18.01 11.82 -20.06
CA GLU A 123 16.61 11.53 -19.85
C GLU A 123 16.41 10.13 -19.25
N LEU A 124 17.15 9.12 -19.74
CA LEU A 124 17.07 7.77 -19.17
C LEU A 124 17.50 7.74 -17.70
N LYS A 125 18.57 8.45 -17.34
CA LYS A 125 19.03 8.58 -15.93
C LYS A 125 17.93 9.17 -15.05
N GLU A 126 17.24 10.21 -15.51
CA GLU A 126 16.11 10.82 -14.80
C GLU A 126 14.96 9.83 -14.65
N GLN A 127 14.56 9.14 -15.72
CA GLN A 127 13.49 8.14 -15.67
C GLN A 127 13.81 6.99 -14.69
N ILE A 128 15.06 6.52 -14.64
CA ILE A 128 15.51 5.53 -13.64
C ILE A 128 15.42 6.10 -12.23
N GLY A 129 15.79 7.38 -12.05
CA GLY A 129 15.61 8.08 -10.78
C GLY A 129 14.15 8.08 -10.32
N TYR A 130 13.23 8.53 -11.18
CA TYR A 130 11.79 8.54 -10.88
C TYR A 130 11.22 7.14 -10.61
N TRP A 131 11.70 6.12 -11.34
CA TRP A 131 11.34 4.73 -11.09
C TRP A 131 11.76 4.27 -9.69
N MET A 132 13.02 4.44 -9.33
CA MET A 132 13.52 4.02 -8.02
C MET A 132 12.90 4.82 -6.87
N ASP A 133 12.65 6.12 -7.07
CA ASP A 133 11.94 6.98 -6.10
C ASP A 133 10.49 6.49 -5.91
N ALA A 134 9.78 6.16 -6.99
CA ALA A 134 8.40 5.65 -6.91
C ALA A 134 8.34 4.30 -6.18
N VAL A 135 9.28 3.37 -6.44
CA VAL A 135 9.37 2.10 -5.70
C VAL A 135 9.63 2.35 -4.21
N ALA A 136 10.53 3.27 -3.87
CA ALA A 136 10.84 3.59 -2.47
C ALA A 136 9.67 4.23 -1.73
N ILE A 137 8.89 5.08 -2.41
CA ILE A 137 7.68 5.69 -1.84
C ILE A 137 6.59 4.65 -1.61
N LYS A 138 6.38 3.75 -2.58
CA LYS A 138 5.33 2.73 -2.48
C LYS A 138 5.66 1.59 -1.51
N TYR A 139 6.92 1.21 -1.43
CA TYR A 139 7.40 0.07 -0.66
C TYR A 139 8.57 0.46 0.25
N PRO A 140 8.34 1.32 1.26
CA PRO A 140 9.41 1.95 2.04
C PRO A 140 10.21 1.01 2.93
N ASP A 141 9.68 -0.18 3.21
CA ASP A 141 10.29 -1.19 4.08
C ASP A 141 10.80 -2.43 3.31
N LEU A 142 11.13 -2.27 2.02
CA LEU A 142 11.77 -3.35 1.27
C LEU A 142 13.07 -3.78 1.94
N ALA A 143 13.12 -5.07 2.29
CA ALA A 143 14.28 -5.66 2.97
C ALA A 143 15.32 -6.22 1.99
N ILE A 144 14.90 -6.70 0.81
CA ILE A 144 15.75 -7.40 -0.16
C ILE A 144 15.36 -6.98 -1.58
N ILE A 145 16.34 -6.59 -2.38
CA ILE A 145 16.12 -6.06 -3.73
C ILE A 145 17.18 -6.62 -4.70
N ASP A 146 16.72 -7.21 -5.81
CA ASP A 146 17.57 -7.44 -6.98
C ASP A 146 17.71 -6.10 -7.73
N VAL A 147 18.86 -5.43 -7.58
CA VAL A 147 19.11 -4.13 -8.17
C VAL A 147 19.33 -4.24 -9.66
N VAL A 148 20.23 -5.13 -10.07
CA VAL A 148 20.50 -5.40 -11.48
C VAL A 148 20.45 -6.91 -11.72
N ASN A 149 19.69 -7.29 -12.75
CA ASN A 149 19.52 -8.67 -13.16
C ASN A 149 20.21 -8.92 -14.52
N GLU A 150 21.00 -10.00 -14.61
CA GLU A 150 21.55 -10.58 -15.85
C GLU A 150 22.39 -9.62 -16.71
N ALA A 151 23.46 -9.10 -16.16
CA ALA A 151 24.33 -8.15 -16.83
C ALA A 151 25.63 -8.73 -17.40
N ILE A 152 25.94 -10.00 -17.17
CA ILE A 152 27.07 -10.70 -17.81
C ILE A 152 27.00 -10.48 -19.34
N PRO A 153 28.12 -10.24 -20.04
CA PRO A 153 28.11 -10.11 -21.49
C PRO A 153 27.46 -11.31 -22.18
N GLY A 154 26.52 -11.02 -23.10
CA GLY A 154 25.69 -12.03 -23.77
C GLY A 154 24.36 -12.32 -23.05
N HIS A 155 24.18 -11.93 -21.77
CA HIS A 155 22.93 -12.11 -21.06
C HIS A 155 21.98 -10.93 -21.31
N ALA A 156 20.67 -11.21 -21.38
CA ALA A 156 19.61 -10.22 -21.53
C ALA A 156 19.83 -9.23 -22.71
N GLU A 157 20.40 -9.69 -23.82
CA GLU A 157 20.73 -8.87 -25.00
C GLU A 157 19.75 -9.07 -26.18
N GLY A 158 18.85 -10.06 -26.10
CA GLY A 158 17.80 -10.28 -27.07
C GLY A 158 16.72 -9.19 -27.06
N GLY A 159 15.93 -9.08 -28.14
CA GLY A 159 14.78 -8.18 -28.20
C GLY A 159 15.11 -6.69 -28.04
N GLY A 160 16.32 -6.25 -28.39
CA GLY A 160 16.78 -4.86 -28.20
C GLY A 160 17.52 -4.64 -26.87
N GLY A 161 17.64 -5.65 -26.02
CA GLY A 161 18.29 -5.53 -24.72
C GLY A 161 19.76 -5.12 -24.80
N GLY A 162 20.50 -5.59 -25.84
CA GLY A 162 21.90 -5.20 -26.06
C GLY A 162 22.07 -3.71 -26.35
N ASP A 163 21.19 -3.12 -27.14
CA ASP A 163 21.22 -1.68 -27.41
C ASP A 163 20.76 -0.88 -26.18
N PHE A 164 19.78 -1.38 -25.45
CA PHE A 164 19.37 -0.76 -24.21
C PHE A 164 20.46 -0.83 -23.13
N LYS A 165 21.23 -1.94 -23.06
CA LYS A 165 22.39 -2.07 -22.18
C LYS A 165 23.49 -1.03 -22.51
N LYS A 166 23.71 -0.74 -23.81
CA LYS A 166 24.60 0.36 -24.23
C LYS A 166 24.09 1.72 -23.78
N LEU A 167 22.78 1.95 -23.94
CA LEU A 167 22.16 3.21 -23.52
C LEU A 167 22.24 3.37 -21.98
N LEU A 168 22.03 2.31 -21.20
CA LEU A 168 22.28 2.31 -19.74
C LEU A 168 23.74 2.64 -19.41
N SER A 169 24.69 2.08 -20.15
CA SER A 169 26.12 2.37 -19.97
C SER A 169 26.45 3.84 -20.23
N GLN A 170 25.81 4.46 -21.21
CA GLN A 170 25.93 5.91 -21.47
C GLN A 170 25.24 6.73 -20.36
N ALA A 171 24.04 6.34 -19.96
CA ALA A 171 23.24 7.09 -18.99
C ALA A 171 23.80 7.08 -17.57
N LEU A 172 24.24 5.92 -17.08
CA LEU A 172 24.71 5.71 -15.71
C LEU A 172 26.23 5.57 -15.63
N GLY A 173 26.87 4.92 -16.63
CA GLY A 173 28.30 4.67 -16.61
C GLY A 173 29.17 5.77 -17.23
N ASN A 174 28.56 6.79 -17.86
CA ASN A 174 29.24 7.78 -18.67
C ASN A 174 30.18 7.15 -19.73
N SER A 175 29.83 5.97 -20.23
CA SER A 175 30.60 5.23 -21.22
C SER A 175 29.65 4.51 -22.18
N GLY A 176 30.15 4.11 -23.34
CA GLY A 176 29.39 3.26 -24.27
C GLY A 176 29.78 1.77 -24.15
N THR A 177 30.50 1.41 -23.08
CA THR A 177 31.11 0.08 -22.89
C THR A 177 30.43 -0.65 -21.72
N PRO A 178 29.36 -1.43 -21.95
CA PRO A 178 28.63 -2.11 -20.88
C PRO A 178 29.49 -3.03 -20.00
N SER A 179 30.57 -3.59 -20.55
CA SER A 179 31.47 -4.53 -19.85
C SER A 179 32.47 -3.86 -18.89
N ASP A 180 32.47 -2.54 -18.77
CA ASP A 180 33.19 -1.84 -17.68
C ASP A 180 32.42 -1.83 -16.36
N TYR A 181 31.13 -2.22 -16.39
CA TYR A 181 30.21 -2.36 -15.25
C TYR A 181 29.95 -1.10 -14.43
N LYS A 182 30.41 0.08 -14.89
CA LYS A 182 30.21 1.35 -14.18
C LYS A 182 28.74 1.71 -14.05
N TRP A 183 27.94 1.39 -15.07
CA TRP A 183 26.50 1.62 -15.05
C TRP A 183 25.79 0.79 -13.95
N ILE A 184 26.28 -0.43 -13.68
CA ILE A 184 25.78 -1.26 -12.58
C ILE A 184 26.17 -0.63 -11.25
N THR A 185 27.42 -0.21 -11.09
CA THR A 185 27.91 0.48 -9.89
C THR A 185 27.06 1.72 -9.59
N GLU A 186 26.72 2.52 -10.61
CA GLU A 186 25.87 3.70 -10.42
C GLU A 186 24.43 3.32 -10.08
N ALA A 187 23.85 2.28 -10.71
CA ALA A 187 22.52 1.76 -10.36
C ALA A 187 22.46 1.34 -8.88
N PHE A 188 23.52 0.67 -8.37
CA PHE A 188 23.60 0.32 -6.95
C PHE A 188 23.70 1.53 -6.03
N LYS A 189 24.42 2.59 -6.41
CA LYS A 189 24.48 3.86 -5.67
C LYS A 189 23.10 4.52 -5.61
N MET A 190 22.43 4.64 -6.76
CA MET A 190 21.07 5.18 -6.84
C MET A 190 20.08 4.35 -6.00
N ALA A 191 20.20 3.02 -6.00
CA ALA A 191 19.38 2.16 -5.16
C ALA A 191 19.69 2.35 -3.66
N ARG A 192 20.97 2.43 -3.26
CA ARG A 192 21.35 2.62 -1.85
C ARG A 192 20.87 3.94 -1.27
N GLU A 193 20.87 5.01 -2.07
CA GLU A 193 20.33 6.31 -1.65
C GLU A 193 18.85 6.23 -1.29
N ARG A 194 18.09 5.34 -1.94
CA ARG A 194 16.64 5.19 -1.78
C ARG A 194 16.25 4.06 -0.82
N PHE A 195 17.08 3.04 -0.75
CA PHE A 195 16.86 1.85 0.08
C PHE A 195 18.06 1.64 1.02
N PRO A 196 18.29 2.53 1.99
CA PRO A 196 19.50 2.51 2.82
C PRO A 196 19.64 1.24 3.66
N ASN A 197 18.52 0.60 4.03
CA ASN A 197 18.47 -0.56 4.91
C ASN A 197 18.21 -1.88 4.16
N ALA A 198 17.97 -1.86 2.85
CA ALA A 198 17.73 -3.08 2.09
C ALA A 198 19.02 -3.80 1.74
N VAL A 199 18.97 -5.13 1.67
CA VAL A 199 20.02 -5.94 1.06
C VAL A 199 19.94 -5.76 -0.46
N LEU A 200 21.00 -5.23 -1.06
CA LEU A 200 21.10 -4.95 -2.49
C LEU A 200 21.86 -6.08 -3.19
N ILE A 201 21.21 -6.76 -4.13
CA ILE A 201 21.69 -7.96 -4.79
C ILE A 201 21.99 -7.69 -6.27
N TYR A 202 23.12 -8.19 -6.76
CA TYR A 202 23.37 -8.47 -8.17
C TYR A 202 22.97 -9.92 -8.46
N ASN A 203 22.10 -10.19 -9.45
CA ASN A 203 21.55 -11.51 -9.73
C ASN A 203 21.86 -11.96 -11.16
N ASP A 204 22.29 -13.23 -11.35
CA ASP A 204 22.58 -13.77 -12.69
C ASP A 204 22.53 -15.31 -12.76
N TYR A 205 22.41 -15.84 -13.99
CA TYR A 205 22.40 -17.28 -14.29
C TYR A 205 23.74 -17.78 -14.83
N ASN A 206 23.85 -19.09 -15.11
CA ASN A 206 25.07 -19.80 -15.58
C ASN A 206 26.31 -19.59 -14.69
N SER A 207 26.10 -19.06 -13.50
CA SER A 207 27.17 -18.70 -12.56
C SER A 207 27.85 -19.88 -11.89
N LEU A 208 27.21 -21.06 -11.93
CA LEU A 208 27.76 -22.30 -11.38
C LEU A 208 28.50 -23.14 -12.42
N THR A 209 28.34 -22.88 -13.72
CA THR A 209 28.84 -23.68 -14.82
C THR A 209 29.57 -22.84 -15.87
N HIS A 210 28.86 -22.48 -16.94
CA HIS A 210 29.43 -21.96 -18.18
C HIS A 210 30.08 -20.58 -18.05
N GLN A 211 29.58 -19.73 -17.18
CA GLN A 211 30.03 -18.34 -17.01
C GLN A 211 30.47 -18.03 -15.57
N LYS A 212 30.95 -19.03 -14.88
CA LYS A 212 31.49 -18.90 -13.52
C LYS A 212 32.56 -17.80 -13.43
N SER A 213 33.50 -17.77 -14.38
CA SER A 213 34.61 -16.82 -14.36
C SER A 213 34.14 -15.37 -14.60
N GLU A 214 33.20 -15.20 -15.53
CA GLU A 214 32.58 -13.92 -15.85
C GLU A 214 31.77 -13.37 -14.66
N PHE A 215 31.02 -14.24 -13.99
CA PHE A 215 30.26 -13.91 -12.79
C PHE A 215 31.18 -13.44 -11.66
N ILE A 216 32.22 -14.21 -11.35
CA ILE A 216 33.23 -13.86 -10.34
C ILE A 216 33.89 -12.51 -10.68
N ASN A 217 34.26 -12.30 -11.95
CA ASN A 217 34.89 -11.06 -12.40
C ASN A 217 33.96 -9.87 -12.24
N LEU A 218 32.69 -10.00 -12.67
CA LEU A 218 31.71 -8.93 -12.58
C LEU A 218 31.47 -8.53 -11.11
N VAL A 219 31.11 -9.48 -10.25
CA VAL A 219 30.81 -9.20 -8.83
C VAL A 219 32.03 -8.60 -8.13
N SER A 220 33.22 -9.16 -8.34
CA SER A 220 34.47 -8.63 -7.76
C SER A 220 34.78 -7.22 -8.27
N THR A 221 34.47 -6.91 -9.53
CA THR A 221 34.65 -5.57 -10.11
C THR A 221 33.71 -4.56 -9.48
N LEU A 222 32.44 -4.91 -9.24
CA LEU A 222 31.50 -4.04 -8.55
C LEU A 222 32.01 -3.65 -7.15
N VAL A 223 32.51 -4.63 -6.38
CA VAL A 223 33.09 -4.36 -5.06
C VAL A 223 34.28 -3.39 -5.17
N LYS A 224 35.20 -3.64 -6.11
CA LYS A 224 36.39 -2.77 -6.32
C LYS A 224 36.02 -1.36 -6.79
N GLN A 225 34.94 -1.21 -7.54
CA GLN A 225 34.43 0.09 -7.97
C GLN A 225 33.68 0.85 -6.86
N GLY A 226 33.56 0.27 -5.66
CA GLY A 226 32.86 0.86 -4.53
C GLY A 226 31.34 0.86 -4.70
N ALA A 227 30.78 -0.08 -5.47
CA ALA A 227 29.36 -0.31 -5.49
C ALA A 227 28.87 -0.71 -4.08
N PRO A 228 27.79 -0.12 -3.56
CA PRO A 228 27.21 -0.49 -2.27
C PRO A 228 26.39 -1.80 -2.39
N ILE A 229 27.03 -2.81 -2.97
CA ILE A 229 26.48 -4.17 -3.13
C ILE A 229 26.61 -4.93 -1.82
N ASP A 230 25.53 -5.55 -1.35
CA ASP A 230 25.54 -6.37 -0.12
C ASP A 230 25.67 -7.85 -0.44
N ALA A 231 25.07 -8.27 -1.55
CA ALA A 231 24.99 -9.68 -1.89
C ALA A 231 25.06 -9.94 -3.39
N TYR A 232 25.33 -11.17 -3.73
CA TYR A 232 25.15 -11.71 -5.07
C TYR A 232 24.14 -12.86 -5.05
N GLY A 233 23.42 -13.05 -6.16
CA GLY A 233 22.42 -14.08 -6.36
C GLY A 233 22.84 -15.07 -7.43
N HIS A 234 22.73 -16.36 -7.12
CA HIS A 234 22.78 -17.45 -8.08
C HIS A 234 21.36 -17.84 -8.46
N GLN A 235 20.95 -17.68 -9.73
CA GLN A 235 19.64 -18.14 -10.20
C GLN A 235 19.56 -19.68 -10.21
N THR A 236 20.68 -20.36 -10.41
CA THR A 236 20.83 -21.83 -10.36
C THR A 236 20.04 -22.62 -11.41
N HIS A 237 19.61 -21.97 -12.50
CA HIS A 237 18.97 -22.62 -13.65
C HIS A 237 19.88 -23.60 -14.40
N ASP A 238 21.16 -23.64 -14.04
CA ASP A 238 22.22 -24.48 -14.60
C ASP A 238 22.56 -25.75 -13.75
N LEU A 239 21.72 -26.09 -12.77
CA LEU A 239 21.88 -27.31 -11.96
C LEU A 239 21.76 -28.59 -12.81
N ASP A 240 20.85 -28.61 -13.76
CA ASP A 240 20.71 -29.72 -14.72
C ASP A 240 21.95 -29.88 -15.58
N ASP A 241 22.56 -28.80 -16.03
CA ASP A 241 23.76 -28.81 -16.84
C ASP A 241 24.98 -29.24 -16.00
N TYR A 242 25.04 -28.79 -14.74
CA TYR A 242 26.06 -29.27 -13.81
C TYR A 242 26.00 -30.81 -13.65
N TYR A 243 24.79 -31.34 -13.43
CA TYR A 243 24.53 -32.76 -13.31
C TYR A 243 24.86 -33.52 -14.61
N LYS A 244 24.37 -33.03 -15.75
CA LYS A 244 24.64 -33.67 -17.08
C LYS A 244 26.13 -33.75 -17.40
N GLN A 245 26.89 -32.71 -17.11
CA GLN A 245 28.33 -32.67 -17.40
C GLN A 245 29.13 -33.69 -16.58
N ARG A 246 28.66 -34.10 -15.40
CA ARG A 246 29.39 -34.93 -14.44
C ARG A 246 28.74 -36.27 -14.15
N GLY A 247 27.50 -36.46 -14.56
CA GLY A 247 26.67 -37.62 -14.20
C GLY A 247 26.28 -37.69 -12.73
N SER A 248 26.57 -36.64 -11.94
CA SER A 248 26.25 -36.54 -10.51
C SER A 248 26.43 -35.11 -10.01
N MET A 249 26.05 -34.85 -8.76
CA MET A 249 26.34 -33.59 -8.06
C MET A 249 27.69 -33.59 -7.31
N SER A 250 28.59 -34.52 -7.65
CA SER A 250 29.94 -34.61 -7.04
C SER A 250 30.72 -33.31 -7.26
N GLY A 251 31.41 -32.81 -6.22
CA GLY A 251 32.21 -31.59 -6.24
C GLY A 251 31.37 -30.30 -6.24
N PHE A 252 30.03 -30.37 -6.06
CA PHE A 252 29.19 -29.18 -6.06
C PHE A 252 29.50 -28.26 -4.88
N ALA A 253 29.79 -28.82 -3.70
CA ALA A 253 30.19 -28.03 -2.53
C ALA A 253 31.48 -27.24 -2.77
N ASP A 254 32.50 -27.93 -3.34
CA ASP A 254 33.78 -27.29 -3.67
C ASP A 254 33.59 -26.17 -4.72
N ASN A 255 32.73 -26.42 -5.72
CA ASN A 255 32.45 -25.44 -6.76
C ASN A 255 31.76 -24.18 -6.19
N LEU A 256 30.75 -24.33 -5.33
CA LEU A 256 30.05 -23.22 -4.71
C LEU A 256 30.98 -22.42 -3.79
N ASN A 257 31.76 -23.11 -2.94
CA ASN A 257 32.73 -22.49 -2.05
C ASN A 257 33.86 -21.78 -2.80
N ASP A 258 34.34 -22.34 -3.92
CA ASP A 258 35.38 -21.71 -4.75
C ASP A 258 34.87 -20.39 -5.34
N ILE A 259 33.62 -20.31 -5.81
CA ILE A 259 33.02 -19.05 -6.31
C ILE A 259 33.00 -18.01 -5.20
N HIS A 260 32.49 -18.37 -4.03
CA HIS A 260 32.39 -17.46 -2.88
C HIS A 260 33.78 -16.94 -2.45
N ASN A 261 34.74 -17.84 -2.32
CA ASN A 261 36.11 -17.51 -1.93
C ASN A 261 36.81 -16.61 -2.96
N GLN A 262 36.65 -16.88 -4.25
CA GLN A 262 37.24 -16.05 -5.30
C GLN A 262 36.60 -14.64 -5.36
N ILE A 263 35.28 -14.53 -5.18
CA ILE A 263 34.62 -13.23 -5.10
C ILE A 263 35.15 -12.43 -3.92
N THR A 264 35.22 -13.04 -2.74
CA THR A 264 35.75 -12.43 -1.51
C THR A 264 37.20 -11.98 -1.70
N GLN A 265 38.07 -12.87 -2.19
CA GLN A 265 39.49 -12.58 -2.40
C GLN A 265 39.71 -11.49 -3.44
N LYS A 266 39.06 -11.60 -4.60
CA LYS A 266 39.23 -10.65 -5.69
C LYS A 266 38.54 -9.32 -5.39
N GLY A 267 37.40 -9.32 -4.73
CA GLY A 267 36.67 -8.12 -4.33
C GLY A 267 37.28 -7.40 -3.14
N GLY A 268 37.95 -8.12 -2.25
CA GLY A 268 38.53 -7.58 -1.01
C GLY A 268 37.54 -7.50 0.15
N ARG A 269 36.33 -8.02 0.00
CA ARG A 269 35.29 -8.03 0.99
C ARG A 269 34.38 -9.25 0.78
N GLU A 270 33.97 -9.90 1.88
CA GLU A 270 32.96 -10.96 1.85
C GLU A 270 31.56 -10.36 1.59
N LEU A 271 30.78 -11.00 0.75
CA LEU A 271 29.39 -10.66 0.45
C LEU A 271 28.45 -11.78 0.90
N GLN A 272 27.21 -11.43 1.20
CA GLN A 272 26.13 -12.42 1.32
C GLN A 272 25.92 -13.12 -0.03
N CYS A 273 25.41 -14.36 0.04
CA CYS A 273 24.97 -15.11 -1.12
C CYS A 273 23.47 -15.43 -0.97
N TYR A 274 22.73 -15.33 -2.04
CA TYR A 274 21.36 -15.81 -2.14
C TYR A 274 21.24 -16.81 -3.29
N ILE A 275 20.45 -17.85 -3.07
CA ILE A 275 19.98 -18.71 -4.15
C ILE A 275 18.62 -18.14 -4.55
N THR A 276 18.61 -17.46 -5.68
CA THR A 276 17.51 -16.54 -6.01
C THR A 276 16.40 -17.17 -6.83
N GLU A 277 16.69 -18.25 -7.59
CA GLU A 277 15.77 -18.82 -8.57
C GLU A 277 15.95 -20.34 -8.70
N TYR A 278 16.01 -21.02 -7.55
CA TYR A 278 16.29 -22.46 -7.53
C TYR A 278 15.25 -23.27 -8.28
N ASP A 279 15.66 -23.95 -9.35
CA ASP A 279 14.83 -24.90 -10.08
C ASP A 279 15.64 -26.07 -10.66
N ILE A 280 14.93 -27.15 -11.02
CA ILE A 280 15.50 -28.37 -11.64
C ILE A 280 14.49 -28.84 -12.68
N ASP A 281 14.81 -28.68 -13.98
CA ASP A 281 13.91 -29.05 -15.08
C ASP A 281 14.06 -30.52 -15.47
N GLN A 282 13.47 -31.41 -14.66
CA GLN A 282 13.51 -32.84 -14.85
C GLN A 282 12.09 -33.44 -14.82
N SER A 283 11.71 -34.13 -15.90
CA SER A 283 10.46 -34.91 -15.96
C SER A 283 10.55 -36.21 -15.12
N ASN A 284 11.73 -36.75 -14.95
CA ASN A 284 11.99 -37.93 -14.11
C ASN A 284 12.14 -37.52 -12.65
N ASP A 285 11.21 -37.96 -11.81
CA ASP A 285 11.20 -37.64 -10.38
C ASP A 285 12.42 -38.09 -9.63
N ASN A 286 13.02 -39.21 -10.01
CA ASN A 286 14.23 -39.73 -9.36
C ASN A 286 15.45 -38.88 -9.68
N THR A 287 15.61 -38.44 -10.94
CA THR A 287 16.69 -37.54 -11.35
C THR A 287 16.53 -36.16 -10.70
N GLN A 288 15.31 -35.62 -10.66
CA GLN A 288 15.02 -34.35 -9.97
C GLN A 288 15.39 -34.45 -8.48
N LEU A 289 14.99 -35.54 -7.83
CA LEU A 289 15.30 -35.81 -6.43
C LEU A 289 16.82 -35.97 -6.19
N GLU A 290 17.54 -36.65 -7.08
CA GLU A 290 18.98 -36.84 -6.98
C GLU A 290 19.71 -35.50 -7.04
N ILE A 291 19.39 -34.66 -8.00
CA ILE A 291 19.96 -33.31 -8.14
C ILE A 291 19.62 -32.47 -6.89
N MET A 292 18.38 -32.49 -6.42
CA MET A 292 17.99 -31.76 -5.23
C MET A 292 18.74 -32.21 -3.99
N LYS A 293 18.86 -33.51 -3.76
CA LYS A 293 19.61 -34.05 -2.63
C LYS A 293 21.11 -33.69 -2.66
N GLY A 294 21.66 -33.56 -3.86
CA GLY A 294 23.07 -33.23 -4.05
C GLY A 294 23.39 -31.74 -4.11
N SER A 295 22.37 -30.86 -4.21
CA SER A 295 22.54 -29.39 -4.29
C SER A 295 21.93 -28.64 -3.12
N PHE A 296 20.66 -28.87 -2.82
CA PHE A 296 19.92 -28.09 -1.84
C PHE A 296 20.56 -28.07 -0.43
N PRO A 297 20.97 -29.22 0.17
CA PRO A 297 21.62 -29.20 1.48
C PRO A 297 22.93 -28.41 1.47
N ILE A 298 23.72 -28.52 0.40
CA ILE A 298 24.99 -27.79 0.26
C ILE A 298 24.76 -26.28 0.30
N MET A 299 23.75 -25.80 -0.44
CA MET A 299 23.37 -24.39 -0.46
C MET A 299 22.76 -23.96 0.87
N TRP A 300 21.86 -24.76 1.44
CA TRP A 300 21.19 -24.43 2.70
C TRP A 300 22.15 -24.39 3.89
N GLU A 301 23.13 -25.29 3.92
CA GLU A 301 24.08 -25.45 5.01
C GLU A 301 25.28 -24.49 4.93
N ALA A 302 25.55 -23.88 3.75
CA ALA A 302 26.61 -22.89 3.60
C ALA A 302 26.30 -21.66 4.45
N ASP A 303 27.17 -21.26 5.36
CA ASP A 303 26.95 -20.20 6.33
C ASP A 303 26.85 -18.78 5.71
N TYR A 304 27.43 -18.61 4.52
CA TYR A 304 27.36 -17.38 3.74
C TYR A 304 26.09 -17.26 2.87
N VAL A 305 25.29 -18.34 2.73
CA VAL A 305 24.00 -18.31 2.04
C VAL A 305 22.91 -17.88 3.01
N SER A 306 22.23 -16.78 2.69
CA SER A 306 21.23 -16.14 3.57
C SER A 306 19.78 -16.59 3.31
N GLY A 307 19.50 -17.18 2.15
CA GLY A 307 18.17 -17.69 1.82
C GLY A 307 18.12 -18.36 0.46
N ILE A 308 17.06 -19.13 0.23
CA ILE A 308 16.77 -19.82 -1.02
C ILE A 308 15.35 -19.46 -1.47
N THR A 309 15.20 -18.97 -2.71
CA THR A 309 13.90 -18.81 -3.39
C THR A 309 13.80 -19.90 -4.46
N ILE A 310 12.78 -20.74 -4.36
CA ILE A 310 12.44 -21.74 -5.38
C ILE A 310 11.69 -21.03 -6.51
N TRP A 311 12.06 -21.31 -7.78
CA TRP A 311 11.49 -20.61 -8.93
C TRP A 311 10.27 -21.32 -9.48
N GLY A 312 9.18 -21.34 -8.66
CA GLY A 312 7.93 -22.01 -8.95
C GLY A 312 7.87 -23.46 -8.46
N PHE A 313 6.70 -23.87 -8.00
CA PHE A 313 6.57 -25.20 -7.38
C PHE A 313 5.42 -26.07 -7.92
N VAL A 314 4.53 -25.53 -8.74
CA VAL A 314 3.42 -26.29 -9.34
C VAL A 314 3.81 -26.71 -10.76
N ASN A 315 3.97 -28.01 -10.99
CA ASN A 315 4.37 -28.52 -12.31
C ASN A 315 3.34 -28.15 -13.40
N GLY A 316 3.84 -27.67 -14.55
CA GLY A 316 3.01 -27.14 -15.64
C GLY A 316 2.51 -25.71 -15.42
N MET A 317 2.81 -25.06 -14.26
CA MET A 317 2.53 -23.65 -13.98
C MET A 317 3.82 -22.82 -13.76
N THR A 318 4.96 -23.39 -14.06
CA THR A 318 6.29 -22.79 -13.98
C THR A 318 6.80 -22.40 -15.36
N TRP A 319 7.83 -21.55 -15.44
CA TRP A 319 8.39 -21.07 -16.71
C TRP A 319 9.00 -22.19 -17.58
N ARG A 320 9.51 -23.27 -16.98
CA ARG A 320 9.87 -24.55 -17.63
C ARG A 320 8.93 -25.65 -17.16
N SER A 321 8.63 -26.58 -18.05
CA SER A 321 7.51 -27.53 -17.86
C SER A 321 7.65 -28.47 -16.67
N ASN A 322 8.89 -28.80 -16.23
CA ASN A 322 9.12 -29.89 -15.28
C ASN A 322 9.84 -29.44 -13.98
N THR A 323 9.94 -28.12 -13.75
CA THR A 323 10.61 -27.60 -12.55
C THR A 323 9.75 -27.68 -11.28
N GLY A 324 8.43 -27.89 -11.41
CA GLY A 324 7.54 -27.97 -10.26
C GLY A 324 7.86 -29.11 -9.29
N LEU A 325 7.62 -28.86 -8.01
CA LEU A 325 7.81 -29.82 -6.92
C LEU A 325 6.51 -30.54 -6.54
N VAL A 326 5.36 -30.00 -6.94
CA VAL A 326 4.05 -30.65 -6.85
C VAL A 326 3.45 -30.78 -8.25
N ASN A 327 2.61 -31.78 -8.45
CA ASN A 327 1.90 -31.94 -9.73
C ASN A 327 0.73 -30.91 -9.86
N GLY A 328 0.07 -30.88 -11.03
CA GLY A 328 -1.06 -29.98 -11.29
C GLY A 328 -2.29 -30.19 -10.40
N GLN A 329 -2.35 -31.25 -9.58
CA GLN A 329 -3.38 -31.51 -8.58
C GLN A 329 -2.91 -31.17 -7.15
N GLY A 330 -1.71 -30.61 -7.00
CA GLY A 330 -1.15 -30.26 -5.69
C GLY A 330 -0.55 -31.41 -4.88
N GLN A 331 -0.35 -32.56 -5.52
CA GLN A 331 0.29 -33.70 -4.87
C GLN A 331 1.80 -33.59 -4.96
N ASP A 332 2.48 -33.89 -3.86
CA ASP A 332 3.94 -33.82 -3.78
C ASP A 332 4.62 -34.80 -4.75
N ARG A 333 5.55 -34.31 -5.58
CA ARG A 333 6.56 -35.10 -6.28
C ARG A 333 7.58 -35.61 -5.26
N SER A 334 8.44 -36.55 -5.65
CA SER A 334 9.46 -37.12 -4.77
C SER A 334 10.37 -36.06 -4.15
N SER A 335 10.72 -35.03 -4.91
CA SER A 335 11.52 -33.90 -4.45
C SER A 335 10.85 -33.09 -3.35
N MET A 336 9.52 -32.83 -3.46
CA MET A 336 8.79 -32.10 -2.43
C MET A 336 8.65 -32.91 -1.14
N LYS A 337 8.37 -34.22 -1.25
CA LYS A 337 8.33 -35.10 -0.08
C LYS A 337 9.64 -35.06 0.69
N TRP A 338 10.74 -35.21 -0.03
CA TRP A 338 12.07 -35.15 0.57
C TRP A 338 12.37 -33.74 1.15
N LEU A 339 12.01 -32.67 0.46
CA LEU A 339 12.24 -31.30 0.96
C LEU A 339 11.52 -31.07 2.29
N ARG A 340 10.27 -31.55 2.41
CA ARG A 340 9.52 -31.48 3.68
C ARG A 340 10.25 -32.23 4.81
N GLU A 341 10.75 -33.42 4.54
CA GLU A 341 11.47 -34.22 5.52
C GLU A 341 12.81 -33.53 5.90
N TYR A 342 13.55 -33.03 4.91
CA TYR A 342 14.84 -32.34 5.14
C TYR A 342 14.62 -31.07 5.98
N MET A 343 13.65 -30.21 5.62
CA MET A 343 13.39 -28.97 6.34
C MET A 343 12.82 -29.21 7.75
N ALA A 344 12.17 -30.35 7.99
CA ALA A 344 11.73 -30.78 9.32
C ALA A 344 12.86 -31.31 10.21
N SER A 345 14.05 -31.60 9.65
CA SER A 345 15.20 -32.14 10.39
C SER A 345 15.82 -31.08 11.32
N ASP A 346 16.40 -31.53 12.42
CA ASP A 346 17.11 -30.63 13.34
C ASP A 346 18.33 -30.00 12.65
N LYS A 347 18.94 -30.70 11.70
CA LYS A 347 20.04 -30.19 10.91
C LYS A 347 19.62 -28.92 10.14
N ALA A 348 18.55 -28.97 9.36
CA ALA A 348 18.09 -27.82 8.57
C ALA A 348 17.65 -26.63 9.45
N LYS A 349 17.04 -26.91 10.61
CA LYS A 349 16.60 -25.87 11.57
C LYS A 349 17.74 -25.15 12.25
N SER A 350 18.84 -25.86 12.56
CA SER A 350 19.95 -25.35 13.36
C SER A 350 21.12 -24.81 12.53
N VAL A 351 21.01 -24.78 11.20
CA VAL A 351 22.05 -24.19 10.35
C VAL A 351 22.30 -22.74 10.74
N THR A 352 23.57 -22.43 10.97
CA THR A 352 24.00 -21.05 11.23
C THR A 352 24.17 -20.27 9.93
N ALA A 353 23.99 -18.97 9.97
CA ALA A 353 24.27 -18.07 8.87
C ALA A 353 25.12 -16.90 9.38
N LYS A 354 26.12 -16.50 8.59
CA LYS A 354 26.91 -15.29 8.85
C LYS A 354 26.06 -14.03 8.69
N PHE A 355 25.10 -14.09 7.79
CA PHE A 355 24.19 -13.01 7.46
C PHE A 355 22.75 -13.50 7.55
N CYS A 356 21.92 -12.82 8.32
CA CYS A 356 20.54 -13.23 8.49
C CYS A 356 19.65 -12.70 7.35
N GLY A 357 19.15 -13.59 6.51
CA GLY A 357 18.30 -13.24 5.38
C GLY A 357 16.88 -12.84 5.76
N LYS A 358 16.44 -13.10 7.00
CA LYS A 358 15.14 -12.68 7.54
C LYS A 358 15.19 -11.31 8.25
N GLU A 359 16.36 -10.91 8.65
CA GLU A 359 16.57 -9.59 9.25
C GLU A 359 16.96 -8.62 8.13
N ALA A 360 16.11 -7.62 7.90
CA ALA A 360 16.49 -6.49 7.07
C ALA A 360 17.65 -5.76 7.72
N GLY A 361 18.84 -5.98 7.19
CA GLY A 361 20.04 -5.32 7.63
C GLY A 361 21.14 -5.68 6.67
N GLY A 362 21.56 -4.71 5.86
CA GLY A 362 22.77 -4.79 5.06
C GLY A 362 23.98 -5.14 5.93
N PRO A 363 25.18 -5.35 5.33
CA PRO A 363 26.38 -5.70 6.06
C PRO A 363 26.59 -4.75 7.22
N ALA A 364 27.29 -5.22 8.25
CA ALA A 364 27.55 -4.56 9.52
C ALA A 364 28.25 -3.18 9.43
N GLY A 365 27.81 -2.33 8.52
CA GLY A 365 28.16 -0.92 8.49
C GLY A 365 27.12 -0.08 9.24
N PRO A 366 27.48 1.12 9.66
CA PRO A 366 26.53 2.01 10.29
C PRO A 366 25.29 2.26 9.43
N SER A 367 24.11 2.12 9.98
CA SER A 367 22.83 2.42 9.31
C SER A 367 21.98 3.33 10.19
N ALA A 368 21.17 4.19 9.55
CA ALA A 368 20.25 5.09 10.24
C ALA A 368 18.81 4.62 10.01
N SER A 369 18.12 4.27 11.09
CA SER A 369 16.69 3.98 11.09
C SER A 369 15.92 5.26 11.40
N VAL A 370 14.93 5.58 10.55
CA VAL A 370 14.08 6.79 10.71
C VAL A 370 12.69 6.34 11.10
N GLU A 371 12.28 6.69 12.31
CA GLU A 371 10.91 6.48 12.78
C GLU A 371 10.07 7.72 12.47
N VAL A 372 8.83 7.53 12.09
CA VAL A 372 7.87 8.57 11.76
C VAL A 372 6.63 8.36 12.59
N SER A 373 6.19 9.39 13.30
CA SER A 373 5.01 9.31 14.20
C SER A 373 3.72 8.95 13.45
N LYS A 374 3.60 9.36 12.18
CA LYS A 374 2.47 9.08 11.29
C LYS A 374 2.94 8.99 9.85
N SER A 375 2.61 7.91 9.14
CA SER A 375 2.91 7.75 7.72
C SER A 375 2.02 8.63 6.81
N THR A 376 0.85 9.04 7.32
CA THR A 376 -0.05 9.99 6.65
C THR A 376 -0.36 11.14 7.61
N VAL A 377 -0.26 12.37 7.12
CA VAL A 377 -0.51 13.60 7.88
C VAL A 377 -1.37 14.57 7.07
N ILE A 378 -2.28 15.27 7.74
CA ILE A 378 -3.09 16.33 7.12
C ILE A 378 -2.22 17.56 6.90
N LEU A 379 -2.38 18.21 5.75
CA LEU A 379 -1.70 19.47 5.42
C LEU A 379 -1.86 20.49 6.56
N GLY A 380 -0.74 21.10 6.98
CA GLY A 380 -0.71 22.03 8.10
C GLY A 380 -0.67 21.38 9.49
N LYS A 381 -0.73 20.06 9.59
CA LYS A 381 -0.48 19.32 10.84
C LYS A 381 0.95 18.80 10.86
N SER A 382 1.51 18.67 12.06
CA SER A 382 2.90 18.25 12.26
C SER A 382 3.06 16.73 12.26
N VAL A 383 4.24 16.29 11.84
CA VAL A 383 4.73 14.91 11.94
C VAL A 383 6.12 14.93 12.60
N ASP A 384 6.33 14.01 13.54
CA ASP A 384 7.58 13.89 14.28
C ASP A 384 8.43 12.78 13.68
N PHE A 385 9.72 13.03 13.59
CA PHE A 385 10.75 12.10 13.19
C PHE A 385 11.72 11.85 14.33
N SER A 386 12.20 10.63 14.45
CA SER A 386 13.34 10.27 15.29
C SER A 386 14.31 9.38 14.53
N VAL A 387 15.60 9.49 14.83
CA VAL A 387 16.66 8.71 14.20
C VAL A 387 17.38 7.86 15.22
N THR A 388 17.54 6.59 14.87
CA THR A 388 18.37 5.65 15.64
C THR A 388 19.52 5.18 14.74
N LEU A 389 20.76 5.34 15.22
CA LEU A 389 21.94 4.79 14.58
C LEU A 389 22.14 3.33 15.01
N LYS A 390 22.30 2.43 14.05
CA LYS A 390 22.55 0.99 14.27
C LYS A 390 23.93 0.62 13.73
N ASN A 391 24.53 -0.42 14.29
CA ASN A 391 25.81 -0.99 13.86
C ASN A 391 26.96 0.05 13.83
N SER A 392 26.95 0.98 14.78
CA SER A 392 28.02 1.97 14.96
C SER A 392 28.32 2.12 16.45
N ASP A 393 29.58 1.98 16.81
CA ASP A 393 30.08 2.29 18.15
C ASP A 393 30.30 3.80 18.36
N SER A 394 30.18 4.57 17.28
CA SER A 394 30.32 6.02 17.26
C SER A 394 28.94 6.67 17.43
N GLY A 395 28.75 7.49 18.42
CA GLY A 395 27.50 8.23 18.63
C GLY A 395 27.20 9.22 17.50
N ILE A 396 26.00 9.79 17.50
CA ILE A 396 25.52 10.78 16.55
C ILE A 396 26.18 12.16 16.86
N LYS A 397 26.75 12.78 15.84
CA LYS A 397 27.27 14.16 15.89
C LYS A 397 26.26 15.16 15.36
N SER A 398 25.59 14.85 14.24
CA SER A 398 24.51 15.66 13.68
C SER A 398 23.57 14.83 12.83
N VAL A 399 22.32 15.29 12.71
CA VAL A 399 21.28 14.72 11.85
C VAL A 399 20.66 15.83 11.03
N THR A 400 20.50 15.63 9.72
CA THR A 400 19.84 16.57 8.80
C THR A 400 18.76 15.84 8.01
N TYR A 401 17.56 16.43 7.94
CA TYR A 401 16.40 15.88 7.23
C TYR A 401 16.14 16.63 5.94
N TYR A 402 15.74 15.90 4.90
CA TYR A 402 15.37 16.42 3.58
C TYR A 402 14.04 15.82 3.14
N ALA A 403 13.15 16.63 2.57
CA ALA A 403 12.00 16.19 1.79
C ALA A 403 12.36 16.33 0.28
N GLY A 404 12.60 15.20 -0.38
CA GLY A 404 13.27 15.21 -1.67
C GLY A 404 14.69 15.77 -1.54
N ASP A 405 14.98 16.89 -2.23
CA ASP A 405 16.26 17.59 -2.13
C ASP A 405 16.21 18.85 -1.25
N THR A 406 15.05 19.17 -0.69
CA THR A 406 14.85 20.33 0.17
C THR A 406 15.13 19.97 1.62
N LYS A 407 16.10 20.65 2.25
CA LYS A 407 16.34 20.53 3.69
C LYS A 407 15.14 21.04 4.47
N ILE A 408 14.61 20.20 5.38
CA ILE A 408 13.42 20.50 6.19
C ILE A 408 13.75 20.67 7.68
N GLY A 409 14.90 20.12 8.16
CA GLY A 409 15.29 20.31 9.56
C GLY A 409 16.53 19.55 9.99
N GLU A 410 16.85 19.66 11.30
CA GLU A 410 18.02 19.06 11.93
C GLU A 410 17.69 18.56 13.35
N GLY A 411 18.52 17.62 13.86
CA GLY A 411 18.42 17.08 15.22
C GLY A 411 18.06 15.61 15.25
N GLU A 412 18.40 14.89 16.34
CA GLU A 412 18.07 13.46 16.50
C GLU A 412 16.55 13.22 16.55
N SER A 413 15.79 14.22 17.00
CA SER A 413 14.35 14.32 16.88
C SER A 413 13.97 15.63 16.22
N PHE A 414 13.02 15.60 15.31
CA PHE A 414 12.61 16.77 14.51
C PHE A 414 11.12 16.72 14.22
N THR A 415 10.43 17.86 14.33
CA THR A 415 9.02 18.02 14.01
C THR A 415 8.90 18.82 12.70
N TRP A 416 8.18 18.28 11.72
CA TRP A 416 7.94 18.93 10.44
C TRP A 416 6.46 19.21 10.22
N THR A 417 6.16 20.42 9.73
CA THR A 417 4.81 20.80 9.29
C THR A 417 4.86 21.05 7.80
N PRO A 418 4.35 20.15 6.95
CA PRO A 418 4.37 20.31 5.51
C PRO A 418 3.46 21.44 5.04
N GLU A 419 3.88 22.18 4.01
CA GLU A 419 3.16 23.31 3.43
C GLU A 419 2.38 22.94 2.15
N LYS A 420 2.55 21.75 1.62
CA LYS A 420 1.87 21.26 0.42
C LYS A 420 1.48 19.79 0.58
N ALA A 421 0.34 19.41 0.03
CA ALA A 421 -0.04 18.02 -0.10
C ALA A 421 0.85 17.29 -1.12
N GLY A 422 1.08 16.00 -0.90
CA GLY A 422 1.91 15.16 -1.76
C GLY A 422 2.54 14.00 -1.01
N ASN A 423 3.23 13.13 -1.74
CA ASN A 423 4.05 12.07 -1.14
C ASN A 423 5.50 12.55 -1.06
N TYR A 424 6.07 12.46 0.11
CA TYR A 424 7.43 12.91 0.39
C TYR A 424 8.33 11.73 0.72
N SER A 425 9.42 11.58 -0.04
CA SER A 425 10.56 10.78 0.39
C SER A 425 11.37 11.61 1.37
N ILE A 426 11.47 11.15 2.59
CA ILE A 426 12.24 11.80 3.66
C ILE A 426 13.62 11.14 3.69
N LYS A 427 14.65 11.90 3.33
CA LYS A 427 16.06 11.48 3.43
C LYS A 427 16.66 12.03 4.71
N VAL A 428 17.45 11.22 5.39
CA VAL A 428 18.17 11.63 6.59
C VAL A 428 19.66 11.39 6.40
N VAL A 429 20.45 12.40 6.71
CA VAL A 429 21.91 12.31 6.74
C VAL A 429 22.37 12.45 8.17
N VAL A 430 22.99 11.42 8.69
CA VAL A 430 23.60 11.36 10.03
C VAL A 430 25.11 11.46 9.87
N ILE A 431 25.73 12.40 10.57
CA ILE A 431 27.20 12.42 10.73
C ILE A 431 27.52 11.86 12.12
N THR A 432 28.35 10.82 12.15
CA THR A 432 28.80 10.20 13.39
C THR A 432 29.91 11.02 14.05
N ASN A 433 30.21 10.72 15.34
CA ASN A 433 31.34 11.34 16.02
C ASN A 433 32.71 11.00 15.40
N SER A 434 32.77 9.90 14.61
CA SER A 434 33.94 9.56 13.77
C SER A 434 33.97 10.30 12.42
N ASN A 435 33.05 11.23 12.17
CA ASN A 435 32.83 11.94 10.90
C ASN A 435 32.45 11.04 9.71
N GLU A 436 31.91 9.89 9.97
CA GLU A 436 31.33 9.04 8.94
C GLU A 436 29.91 9.51 8.60
N GLU A 437 29.57 9.54 7.30
CA GLU A 437 28.24 9.87 6.81
C GLU A 437 27.39 8.60 6.70
N VAL A 438 26.24 8.58 7.39
CA VAL A 438 25.27 7.49 7.39
C VAL A 438 23.92 8.01 6.92
N LYS A 439 23.30 7.34 5.97
CA LYS A 439 22.00 7.75 5.41
C LYS A 439 20.88 6.85 5.90
N GLY A 440 19.71 7.45 6.06
CA GLY A 440 18.45 6.77 6.32
C GLY A 440 17.34 7.37 5.47
N SER A 441 16.23 6.66 5.32
CA SER A 441 15.06 7.18 4.63
C SER A 441 13.76 6.70 5.25
N SER A 442 12.70 7.47 5.00
CA SER A 442 11.31 7.13 5.32
C SER A 442 10.41 7.82 4.31
N SER A 443 9.08 7.68 4.46
CA SER A 443 8.12 8.39 3.61
C SER A 443 6.98 8.95 4.43
N VAL A 444 6.44 10.09 3.97
CA VAL A 444 5.25 10.73 4.56
C VAL A 444 4.30 11.11 3.44
N LYS A 445 3.05 10.67 3.53
CA LYS A 445 1.95 11.12 2.67
C LYS A 445 1.27 12.32 3.34
N VAL A 446 1.28 13.47 2.68
CA VAL A 446 0.57 14.68 3.12
C VAL A 446 -0.70 14.82 2.29
N VAL A 447 -1.85 14.87 2.96
CA VAL A 447 -3.16 14.94 2.31
C VAL A 447 -3.86 16.25 2.65
N GLU A 448 -4.68 16.75 1.73
CA GLU A 448 -5.55 17.89 2.02
C GLU A 448 -6.52 17.53 3.16
N PRO A 449 -6.90 18.50 4.01
CA PRO A 449 -7.95 18.28 4.99
C PRO A 449 -9.27 17.97 4.30
N ASN A 450 -10.08 17.14 4.92
CA ASN A 450 -11.46 16.92 4.47
C ASN A 450 -12.22 18.25 4.41
N LYS A 451 -13.15 18.32 3.48
CA LYS A 451 -14.11 19.42 3.39
C LYS A 451 -15.50 18.85 3.61
N PRO A 452 -16.36 19.58 4.35
CA PRO A 452 -17.74 19.16 4.45
C PRO A 452 -18.38 19.12 3.06
N TYR A 453 -19.23 18.13 2.82
CA TYR A 453 -19.96 18.01 1.54
C TYR A 453 -20.66 19.31 1.15
N GLY A 454 -20.48 19.73 -0.10
CA GLY A 454 -21.02 21.01 -0.57
C GLY A 454 -20.45 22.24 0.14
N GLY A 455 -19.32 22.13 0.84
CA GLY A 455 -18.59 23.23 1.48
C GLY A 455 -19.18 23.74 2.79
N SER A 456 -20.20 23.06 3.38
CA SER A 456 -20.83 23.48 4.63
C SER A 456 -21.08 22.29 5.55
N ALA A 457 -20.76 22.44 6.85
CA ALA A 457 -21.03 21.43 7.84
C ALA A 457 -22.52 21.06 7.90
N ALA A 458 -22.83 19.78 8.02
CA ALA A 458 -24.20 19.31 8.21
C ALA A 458 -24.74 19.72 9.59
N ILE A 459 -25.96 20.22 9.66
CA ILE A 459 -26.51 20.80 10.88
C ILE A 459 -27.19 19.74 11.75
N ILE A 460 -26.88 19.74 13.04
CA ILE A 460 -27.53 18.96 14.09
C ILE A 460 -28.18 19.93 15.10
N PRO A 461 -29.49 19.84 15.42
CA PRO A 461 -30.47 18.84 14.97
C PRO A 461 -30.80 18.93 13.48
N GLY A 462 -31.07 17.77 12.86
CA GLY A 462 -31.36 17.67 11.44
C GLY A 462 -31.21 16.27 10.91
N LYS A 463 -31.48 16.10 9.62
CA LYS A 463 -31.25 14.87 8.85
C LYS A 463 -29.99 15.04 8.02
N ILE A 464 -29.14 14.05 8.03
CA ILE A 464 -27.92 13.97 7.24
C ILE A 464 -28.06 12.77 6.32
N GLU A 465 -28.01 12.99 5.02
CA GLU A 465 -28.01 11.93 4.02
C GLU A 465 -26.66 11.19 4.04
N ALA A 466 -26.70 9.88 3.95
CA ALA A 466 -25.48 9.06 4.10
C ALA A 466 -24.48 9.28 2.97
N GLU A 467 -24.95 9.56 1.75
CA GLU A 467 -24.13 9.86 0.58
C GLU A 467 -23.45 11.24 0.64
N ASN A 468 -23.83 12.08 1.60
CA ASN A 468 -23.26 13.42 1.80
C ASN A 468 -22.09 13.44 2.82
N TYR A 469 -21.28 12.39 2.82
CA TYR A 469 -20.02 12.37 3.58
C TYR A 469 -19.02 13.39 3.04
N ASP A 470 -18.03 13.76 3.86
CA ASP A 470 -17.03 14.77 3.54
C ASP A 470 -16.31 14.49 2.19
N GLU A 471 -15.90 15.56 1.52
CA GLU A 471 -15.04 15.52 0.34
C GLU A 471 -13.59 15.35 0.80
N GLY A 472 -12.87 14.36 0.25
CA GLY A 472 -11.48 14.11 0.60
C GLY A 472 -10.98 12.78 0.09
N ALA A 473 -9.72 12.44 0.41
CA ALA A 473 -9.09 11.22 -0.06
C ALA A 473 -9.58 9.98 0.72
N SER A 474 -9.55 8.82 0.07
CA SER A 474 -9.70 7.51 0.73
C SER A 474 -8.71 7.35 1.90
N GLY A 475 -9.19 6.83 3.02
CA GLY A 475 -8.47 6.76 4.28
C GLY A 475 -8.50 8.06 5.11
N MET A 476 -9.18 9.12 4.62
CA MET A 476 -9.34 10.41 5.29
C MET A 476 -10.80 10.82 5.42
N ALA A 477 -11.53 10.95 4.33
CA ALA A 477 -12.96 11.27 4.32
C ALA A 477 -13.84 10.04 4.35
N TYR A 478 -13.33 8.94 3.82
CA TYR A 478 -13.99 7.65 3.77
C TYR A 478 -12.95 6.52 3.65
N TYR A 479 -13.39 5.30 3.85
CA TYR A 479 -12.63 4.10 3.47
C TYR A 479 -13.60 3.08 2.89
N ASP A 480 -13.36 2.69 1.65
CA ASP A 480 -14.01 1.62 0.94
C ASP A 480 -12.99 0.55 0.58
N GLN A 481 -13.38 -0.73 0.62
CA GLN A 481 -12.49 -1.86 0.34
C GLN A 481 -12.39 -2.17 -1.16
N SER A 482 -13.30 -1.63 -1.95
CA SER A 482 -13.35 -1.79 -3.41
C SER A 482 -12.91 -0.49 -4.11
N GLU A 483 -12.43 -0.59 -5.33
CA GLU A 483 -12.11 0.56 -6.17
C GLU A 483 -13.32 0.89 -7.04
N GLY A 484 -13.81 2.12 -6.93
CA GLY A 484 -14.96 2.64 -7.65
C GLY A 484 -16.30 1.98 -7.23
N ASN A 485 -17.41 2.65 -7.51
CA ASN A 485 -18.76 2.20 -7.17
C ASN A 485 -19.07 0.81 -7.77
N LYS A 486 -19.48 -0.14 -6.94
CA LYS A 486 -19.86 -1.52 -7.31
C LYS A 486 -21.36 -1.79 -7.31
N CYS A 487 -22.19 -0.79 -7.01
CA CYS A 487 -23.63 -0.92 -7.13
C CYS A 487 -24.04 -0.86 -8.61
N ASP A 488 -24.37 -2.01 -9.20
CA ASP A 488 -24.58 -2.19 -10.65
C ASP A 488 -25.72 -1.33 -11.25
N ASP A 489 -26.67 -0.90 -10.44
CA ASP A 489 -27.87 -0.15 -10.89
C ASP A 489 -27.72 1.38 -10.79
N PHE A 490 -26.55 1.88 -10.36
CA PHE A 490 -26.34 3.32 -10.20
C PHE A 490 -25.91 3.96 -11.53
N SER A 491 -26.84 4.55 -12.26
CA SER A 491 -26.63 5.20 -13.55
C SER A 491 -26.26 6.70 -13.47
N ASN A 492 -26.41 7.34 -12.30
CA ASN A 492 -26.07 8.74 -12.06
C ASN A 492 -24.88 8.82 -11.10
N TYR A 493 -23.79 9.40 -11.58
CA TYR A 493 -22.62 9.66 -10.74
C TYR A 493 -22.90 10.80 -9.77
N TYR A 494 -23.36 10.46 -8.57
CA TYR A 494 -23.53 11.42 -7.49
C TYR A 494 -22.18 11.90 -6.96
N ARG A 495 -21.23 10.95 -6.89
CA ARG A 495 -19.83 11.18 -6.51
C ARG A 495 -18.92 10.30 -7.39
N GLU A 496 -17.69 10.76 -7.63
CA GLU A 496 -16.68 10.07 -8.45
C GLU A 496 -15.58 9.43 -7.56
N ASP A 497 -15.96 8.90 -6.40
CA ASP A 497 -15.02 8.22 -5.49
C ASP A 497 -15.38 6.73 -5.31
N ASP A 498 -14.74 6.03 -4.35
CA ASP A 498 -14.84 4.59 -4.25
C ASP A 498 -16.10 4.11 -3.50
N VAL A 499 -16.80 4.98 -2.75
CA VAL A 499 -17.94 4.57 -1.93
C VAL A 499 -19.10 4.10 -2.81
N ASP A 500 -19.62 2.94 -2.48
CA ASP A 500 -20.73 2.32 -3.20
C ASP A 500 -22.05 3.07 -2.98
N LEU A 501 -22.54 3.72 -4.01
CA LEU A 501 -23.81 4.46 -4.00
C LEU A 501 -24.82 3.80 -4.92
N LYS A 502 -26.10 3.84 -4.55
CA LYS A 502 -27.20 3.31 -5.34
C LYS A 502 -28.41 4.23 -5.35
N GLU A 503 -29.18 4.18 -6.43
CA GLU A 503 -30.45 4.86 -6.53
C GLU A 503 -31.54 4.13 -5.73
N ILE A 504 -32.30 4.88 -4.94
CA ILE A 504 -33.45 4.37 -4.19
C ILE A 504 -34.69 5.20 -4.48
N SER A 505 -35.88 4.72 -4.06
CA SER A 505 -37.10 5.50 -4.17
C SER A 505 -37.02 6.74 -3.28
N GLY A 506 -36.75 7.91 -3.90
CA GLY A 506 -36.68 9.21 -3.21
C GLY A 506 -35.28 9.81 -3.12
N GLY A 507 -34.24 9.18 -3.66
CA GLY A 507 -32.89 9.74 -3.62
C GLY A 507 -31.79 8.73 -3.91
N VAL A 508 -30.68 8.91 -3.23
CA VAL A 508 -29.48 8.07 -3.29
C VAL A 508 -29.23 7.51 -1.89
N ALA A 509 -28.65 6.35 -1.79
CA ALA A 509 -28.20 5.76 -0.53
C ALA A 509 -26.79 5.18 -0.70
N VAL A 510 -26.07 5.06 0.39
CA VAL A 510 -24.85 4.24 0.44
C VAL A 510 -25.29 2.79 0.44
N GLY A 511 -24.84 2.04 -0.56
CA GLY A 511 -25.11 0.62 -0.73
C GLY A 511 -23.86 -0.21 -0.51
N SER A 512 -24.03 -1.54 -0.45
CA SER A 512 -22.90 -2.46 -0.34
C SER A 512 -21.87 -2.15 0.76
N PHE A 513 -22.23 -1.34 1.73
CA PHE A 513 -21.35 -0.91 2.83
C PHE A 513 -21.01 -2.11 3.72
N GLN A 514 -19.74 -2.54 3.69
CA GLN A 514 -19.31 -3.78 4.33
C GLN A 514 -18.40 -3.54 5.54
N GLY A 515 -18.12 -4.62 6.28
CA GLY A 515 -17.35 -4.51 7.52
C GLY A 515 -16.01 -3.82 7.36
N ASP A 516 -15.67 -2.95 8.32
CA ASP A 516 -14.50 -2.08 8.37
C ASP A 516 -14.52 -0.84 7.47
N GLU A 517 -15.48 -0.68 6.57
CA GLU A 517 -15.68 0.56 5.80
C GLU A 517 -16.24 1.67 6.69
N TRP A 518 -15.92 2.92 6.35
CA TRP A 518 -16.36 4.06 7.12
C TRP A 518 -16.44 5.34 6.27
N MET A 519 -17.27 6.26 6.73
CA MET A 519 -17.46 7.59 6.17
C MET A 519 -17.42 8.65 7.28
N SER A 520 -16.85 9.80 6.96
CA SER A 520 -16.67 10.96 7.84
C SER A 520 -17.59 12.10 7.43
N TYR A 521 -18.14 12.79 8.39
CA TYR A 521 -19.05 13.92 8.19
C TYR A 521 -18.64 15.08 9.09
N THR A 522 -18.37 16.23 8.52
CA THR A 522 -18.24 17.47 9.29
C THR A 522 -19.63 17.96 9.67
N VAL A 523 -19.93 17.99 10.95
CA VAL A 523 -21.24 18.39 11.48
C VAL A 523 -21.12 19.61 12.38
N ASP A 524 -22.16 20.48 12.40
CA ASP A 524 -22.27 21.63 13.30
C ASP A 524 -23.45 21.43 14.26
N VAL A 525 -23.12 21.03 15.48
CA VAL A 525 -24.10 20.84 16.55
C VAL A 525 -24.51 22.23 17.13
N GLN A 526 -25.74 22.62 16.93
CA GLN A 526 -26.22 23.97 17.26
C GLN A 526 -26.42 24.19 18.76
N LYS A 527 -26.60 23.13 19.55
CA LYS A 527 -26.90 23.22 21.01
C LYS A 527 -26.37 22.01 21.76
N ASP A 528 -25.84 22.26 22.98
CA ASP A 528 -25.54 21.16 23.92
C ASP A 528 -26.84 20.46 24.33
N GLY A 529 -26.83 19.13 24.41
CA GLY A 529 -27.97 18.40 24.93
C GLY A 529 -28.07 16.95 24.52
N ASP A 530 -29.20 16.34 24.88
CA ASP A 530 -29.50 14.92 24.65
C ASP A 530 -30.37 14.76 23.41
N TYR A 531 -29.84 14.16 22.36
CA TYR A 531 -30.48 13.97 21.07
C TYR A 531 -31.09 12.59 20.94
N GLU A 532 -32.31 12.51 20.45
CA GLU A 532 -32.88 11.31 19.88
C GLU A 532 -32.29 11.05 18.51
N VAL A 533 -31.84 9.83 18.23
CA VAL A 533 -31.20 9.48 16.98
C VAL A 533 -31.97 8.36 16.30
N THR A 534 -32.23 8.58 15.00
CA THR A 534 -32.88 7.60 14.12
C THR A 534 -32.01 7.44 12.86
N LEU A 535 -31.77 6.21 12.45
CA LEU A 535 -31.10 5.89 11.19
C LEU A 535 -32.07 5.14 10.29
N ARG A 536 -32.04 5.44 8.98
CA ARG A 536 -32.75 4.65 7.99
C ARG A 536 -31.77 3.72 7.31
N LEU A 537 -31.94 2.43 7.60
CA LEU A 537 -30.99 1.40 7.25
C LEU A 537 -31.66 0.30 6.44
N GLY A 538 -30.93 -0.24 5.47
CA GLY A 538 -31.33 -1.37 4.66
C GLY A 538 -30.39 -2.54 4.83
N GLU A 539 -30.93 -3.74 4.95
CA GLU A 539 -30.19 -4.98 5.02
C GLU A 539 -30.96 -6.13 4.37
N GLY A 540 -30.26 -6.89 3.50
CA GLY A 540 -30.91 -7.99 2.78
C GLY A 540 -30.94 -9.30 3.53
N ASN A 541 -29.79 -9.87 3.86
CA ASN A 541 -29.67 -11.29 4.24
C ASN A 541 -29.20 -11.56 5.66
N ASP A 542 -28.26 -10.79 6.19
CA ASP A 542 -27.62 -11.00 7.49
C ASP A 542 -27.79 -9.78 8.40
N SER A 543 -27.62 -9.98 9.71
CA SER A 543 -27.64 -8.86 10.66
C SER A 543 -26.38 -8.04 10.58
N GLY A 544 -26.56 -6.74 10.35
CA GLY A 544 -25.50 -5.75 10.32
C GLY A 544 -25.33 -5.00 11.62
N SER A 545 -24.24 -4.26 11.75
CA SER A 545 -24.01 -3.33 12.86
C SER A 545 -23.15 -2.16 12.42
N LEU A 546 -23.43 -0.99 12.99
CA LEU A 546 -22.69 0.25 12.78
C LEU A 546 -22.16 0.78 14.10
N SER A 547 -21.01 1.45 14.06
CA SER A 547 -20.52 2.37 15.09
C SER A 547 -20.63 3.80 14.56
N VAL A 548 -21.12 4.71 15.39
CA VAL A 548 -21.14 6.16 15.11
C VAL A 548 -20.35 6.85 16.21
N GLU A 549 -19.36 7.65 15.83
CA GLU A 549 -18.41 8.29 16.74
C GLU A 549 -18.34 9.80 16.50
N PHE A 550 -18.25 10.59 17.58
CA PHE A 550 -18.05 12.04 17.56
C PHE A 550 -16.79 12.40 18.31
N ASP A 551 -15.88 13.14 17.69
CA ASP A 551 -14.58 13.51 18.27
C ASP A 551 -14.69 14.52 19.43
N GLU A 552 -15.22 15.70 19.19
CA GLU A 552 -15.28 16.78 20.21
C GLU A 552 -16.26 16.48 21.35
N SER A 553 -17.36 15.77 21.06
CA SER A 553 -18.29 15.30 22.09
C SER A 553 -17.76 14.11 22.87
N ASN A 554 -16.74 13.41 22.34
CA ASN A 554 -16.17 12.17 22.87
C ASN A 554 -17.25 11.11 23.16
N VAL A 555 -18.13 10.90 22.19
CA VAL A 555 -19.28 10.00 22.26
C VAL A 555 -19.22 8.99 21.15
N SER A 556 -19.52 7.74 21.49
CA SER A 556 -19.72 6.67 20.51
C SER A 556 -20.96 5.85 20.86
N PHE A 557 -21.64 5.32 19.86
CA PHE A 557 -22.75 4.39 20.03
C PHE A 557 -22.83 3.39 18.88
N ASN A 558 -23.39 2.21 19.18
CA ASN A 558 -23.56 1.15 18.20
C ASN A 558 -25.04 1.01 17.83
N VAL A 559 -25.27 0.68 16.56
CA VAL A 559 -26.60 0.41 16.01
C VAL A 559 -26.61 -1.01 15.42
N SER A 560 -27.54 -1.83 15.86
CA SER A 560 -27.75 -3.17 15.28
C SER A 560 -28.91 -3.14 14.31
N VAL A 561 -28.72 -3.74 13.16
CA VAL A 561 -29.71 -3.78 12.07
C VAL A 561 -30.41 -5.13 12.09
N LYS A 562 -31.73 -5.12 11.92
CA LYS A 562 -32.51 -6.36 11.79
C LYS A 562 -32.45 -6.84 10.34
N LYS A 563 -32.42 -8.15 10.15
CA LYS A 563 -32.57 -8.77 8.84
C LYS A 563 -33.93 -8.41 8.22
N LEU A 564 -33.89 -7.75 7.07
CA LEU A 564 -35.08 -7.33 6.32
C LEU A 564 -35.44 -8.31 5.20
N GLY A 565 -34.53 -9.20 4.82
CA GLY A 565 -34.77 -10.28 3.87
C GLY A 565 -34.75 -9.88 2.40
N SER A 566 -34.55 -8.62 2.07
CA SER A 566 -34.48 -8.11 0.69
C SER A 566 -33.65 -6.85 0.58
N TRP A 567 -32.67 -6.84 -0.31
CA TRP A 567 -31.89 -5.66 -0.66
C TRP A 567 -32.81 -4.57 -1.25
N GLY A 568 -32.60 -3.33 -0.85
CA GLY A 568 -33.44 -2.19 -1.25
C GLY A 568 -34.66 -1.95 -0.36
N THR A 569 -34.88 -2.77 0.69
CA THR A 569 -35.86 -2.49 1.76
C THR A 569 -35.17 -1.76 2.89
N PHE A 570 -35.72 -0.63 3.33
CA PHE A 570 -35.19 0.19 4.42
C PHE A 570 -36.17 0.22 5.59
N ASP A 571 -35.65 0.27 6.82
CA ASP A 571 -36.42 0.45 8.05
C ASP A 571 -35.78 1.55 8.91
N ASP A 572 -36.60 2.24 9.68
CA ASP A 572 -36.17 3.29 10.59
C ASP A 572 -35.78 2.68 11.94
N VAL A 573 -34.49 2.78 12.28
CA VAL A 573 -33.92 2.25 13.52
C VAL A 573 -33.69 3.41 14.49
N LYS A 574 -34.60 3.56 15.46
CA LYS A 574 -34.46 4.56 16.53
C LYS A 574 -33.65 3.99 17.69
N LEU A 575 -32.65 4.73 18.16
CA LEU A 575 -31.88 4.39 19.36
C LEU A 575 -32.77 4.40 20.60
N SER A 576 -32.55 3.43 21.47
CA SER A 576 -33.26 3.32 22.75
C SER A 576 -32.80 4.34 23.81
N LYS A 577 -31.63 4.96 23.60
CA LYS A 577 -31.04 5.96 24.50
C LYS A 577 -30.70 7.23 23.70
N LYS A 578 -30.91 8.37 24.34
CA LYS A 578 -30.46 9.66 23.79
C LYS A 578 -28.92 9.73 23.80
N VAL A 579 -28.37 10.51 22.87
CA VAL A 579 -26.94 10.74 22.67
C VAL A 579 -26.64 12.19 23.09
N THR A 580 -25.75 12.38 24.05
CA THR A 580 -25.36 13.71 24.53
C THR A 580 -24.29 14.30 23.62
N LEU A 581 -24.62 15.41 22.92
CA LEU A 581 -23.65 16.10 22.06
C LEU A 581 -23.35 17.51 22.59
N LYS A 582 -22.14 17.99 22.32
CA LYS A 582 -21.67 19.35 22.63
C LYS A 582 -21.86 20.24 21.40
N LYS A 583 -22.22 21.49 21.65
CA LYS A 583 -22.31 22.53 20.61
C LYS A 583 -20.96 22.75 19.94
N GLY A 584 -20.99 22.92 18.61
CA GLY A 584 -19.84 23.29 17.80
C GLY A 584 -19.64 22.38 16.60
N VAL A 585 -18.71 22.77 15.74
CA VAL A 585 -18.30 21.98 14.60
C VAL A 585 -17.45 20.83 15.08
N GLN A 586 -17.79 19.61 14.66
CA GLN A 586 -17.10 18.40 15.03
C GLN A 586 -17.16 17.36 13.90
N ASN A 587 -16.36 16.32 14.00
CA ASN A 587 -16.35 15.23 13.06
C ASN A 587 -17.20 14.06 13.59
N MET A 588 -18.13 13.57 12.75
CA MET A 588 -18.90 12.36 12.97
C MET A 588 -18.42 11.29 12.00
N VAL A 589 -18.10 10.10 12.50
CA VAL A 589 -17.71 8.95 11.68
C VAL A 589 -18.75 7.86 11.82
N ILE A 590 -19.23 7.35 10.69
CA ILE A 590 -20.08 6.16 10.62
C ILE A 590 -19.22 5.01 10.07
N LYS A 591 -19.05 3.96 10.85
CA LYS A 591 -18.27 2.77 10.51
C LYS A 591 -19.14 1.53 10.54
N ASN A 592 -19.03 0.69 9.50
CA ASN A 592 -19.61 -0.66 9.54
C ASN A 592 -18.75 -1.59 10.40
N THR A 593 -19.38 -2.22 11.40
CA THR A 593 -18.74 -3.17 12.33
C THR A 593 -19.31 -4.59 12.17
N GLY A 594 -20.19 -4.81 11.20
CA GLY A 594 -20.87 -6.06 10.96
C GLY A 594 -20.85 -6.52 9.50
N SER A 595 -21.94 -7.13 9.07
CA SER A 595 -22.12 -7.53 7.66
C SER A 595 -22.60 -6.36 6.78
N TRP A 596 -22.83 -6.61 5.52
CA TRP A 596 -23.27 -5.65 4.50
C TRP A 596 -24.54 -4.93 4.90
N ILE A 597 -24.57 -3.59 4.79
CA ILE A 597 -25.67 -2.70 5.13
C ILE A 597 -25.83 -1.66 4.03
N ASP A 598 -27.05 -1.23 3.77
CA ASP A 598 -27.34 0.00 3.03
C ASP A 598 -27.75 1.11 4.02
N ILE A 599 -27.29 2.34 3.79
CA ILE A 599 -27.59 3.48 4.65
C ILE A 599 -28.19 4.60 3.79
N ASP A 600 -29.41 5.05 4.15
CA ASP A 600 -30.07 6.18 3.50
C ASP A 600 -29.71 7.49 4.24
N TRP A 601 -30.02 7.58 5.55
CA TRP A 601 -29.74 8.77 6.34
C TRP A 601 -29.62 8.49 7.85
N ILE A 602 -29.07 9.48 8.58
CA ILE A 602 -29.10 9.59 10.03
C ILE A 602 -29.75 10.90 10.45
N LYS A 603 -30.67 10.88 11.44
CA LYS A 603 -31.42 12.03 11.94
C LYS A 603 -31.20 12.23 13.44
N PHE A 604 -30.98 13.48 13.84
CA PHE A 604 -30.81 13.91 15.23
C PHE A 604 -31.93 14.88 15.59
N GLU A 605 -32.67 14.61 16.68
CA GLU A 605 -33.75 15.42 17.21
C GLU A 605 -33.50 15.76 18.69
N ILE A 606 -33.77 16.99 19.13
CA ILE A 606 -33.61 17.39 20.53
C ILE A 606 -34.94 17.91 21.06
N GLU A 607 -35.32 17.55 22.27
CA GLU A 607 -36.57 18.00 22.92
C GLU A 607 -36.54 19.51 23.13
N GLY A 608 -37.53 20.24 22.61
CA GLY A 608 -37.58 21.70 22.62
C GLY A 608 -36.59 22.37 21.66
N GLY A 609 -35.90 21.62 20.81
CA GLY A 609 -35.12 22.12 19.70
C GLY A 609 -36.05 22.34 18.49
N VAL A 610 -36.00 23.52 17.89
CA VAL A 610 -36.56 23.73 16.56
C VAL A 610 -35.72 22.95 15.58
N GLY A 611 -36.13 21.69 15.28
CA GLY A 611 -35.68 21.04 14.06
C GLY A 611 -36.07 21.96 12.89
N VAL A 612 -35.22 22.04 11.87
CA VAL A 612 -35.62 22.63 10.60
C VAL A 612 -36.65 21.68 9.99
N GLU A 613 -37.92 21.76 10.45
CA GLU A 613 -39.01 21.19 9.67
C GLU A 613 -39.13 22.07 8.44
N GLU A 614 -38.97 21.49 7.26
CA GLU A 614 -39.45 22.09 6.05
C GLU A 614 -40.98 22.31 6.26
N ILE A 615 -41.37 23.55 6.48
CA ILE A 615 -42.80 23.88 6.65
C ILE A 615 -43.43 23.80 5.24
N ALA A 616 -43.64 22.55 4.79
CA ALA A 616 -44.22 22.25 3.48
C ALA A 616 -45.63 22.92 3.27
N ASN A 617 -46.26 23.42 4.33
CA ASN A 617 -47.59 23.97 4.32
C ASN A 617 -47.73 25.40 4.92
N ALA A 618 -46.63 26.12 5.20
CA ALA A 618 -46.77 27.53 5.59
C ALA A 618 -47.25 28.36 4.38
N PRO A 619 -48.19 29.26 4.55
CA PRO A 619 -48.72 30.13 3.47
C PRO A 619 -47.69 31.22 3.12
N VAL A 620 -46.44 30.85 2.95
CA VAL A 620 -45.35 31.76 2.57
C VAL A 620 -45.26 31.81 1.06
N ALA A 621 -45.40 32.98 0.53
CA ALA A 621 -45.27 33.26 -0.90
C ALA A 621 -44.05 34.15 -1.16
N ILE A 622 -43.47 34.04 -2.36
CA ILE A 622 -42.50 35.00 -2.88
C ILE A 622 -43.05 35.63 -4.15
N GLY A 623 -42.78 36.92 -4.35
CA GLY A 623 -43.21 37.57 -5.56
C GLY A 623 -42.57 38.95 -5.78
N PRO A 624 -42.44 39.37 -7.04
CA PRO A 624 -42.76 38.61 -8.26
C PRO A 624 -41.83 37.42 -8.46
N ASN A 625 -42.34 36.37 -9.10
CA ASN A 625 -41.53 35.20 -9.53
C ASN A 625 -42.13 34.69 -10.86
N PRO A 626 -41.51 34.95 -12.03
CA PRO A 626 -40.17 35.52 -12.21
C PRO A 626 -39.98 36.94 -11.70
N ALA A 627 -38.77 37.24 -11.21
CA ALA A 627 -38.36 38.54 -10.70
C ALA A 627 -37.35 39.23 -11.62
N SER A 628 -37.47 40.54 -11.85
CA SER A 628 -36.54 41.32 -12.69
C SER A 628 -35.67 42.29 -11.90
N SER A 629 -36.17 42.84 -10.80
CA SER A 629 -35.44 43.83 -9.98
C SER A 629 -35.36 43.45 -8.51
N GLU A 630 -36.45 42.96 -7.94
CA GLU A 630 -36.53 42.55 -6.53
C GLU A 630 -37.54 41.42 -6.37
N VAL A 631 -37.39 40.66 -5.29
CA VAL A 631 -38.36 39.66 -4.83
C VAL A 631 -38.69 39.93 -3.37
N LYS A 632 -39.95 39.79 -3.02
CA LYS A 632 -40.48 40.00 -1.65
C LYS A 632 -41.02 38.67 -1.10
N VAL A 633 -40.79 38.45 0.17
CA VAL A 633 -41.36 37.37 0.97
C VAL A 633 -42.64 37.84 1.62
N TYR A 634 -43.73 37.05 1.52
CA TYR A 634 -45.03 37.30 2.10
C TYR A 634 -45.43 36.17 3.05
N GLY A 635 -46.19 36.49 4.08
CA GLY A 635 -46.80 35.54 5.01
C GLY A 635 -45.92 35.18 6.22
N VAL A 636 -44.66 35.66 6.27
CA VAL A 636 -43.76 35.54 7.43
C VAL A 636 -42.86 36.77 7.54
N ASP A 637 -42.34 37.01 8.74
CA ASP A 637 -41.27 37.98 8.98
C ASP A 637 -39.90 37.23 9.01
N PRO A 638 -39.06 37.39 7.97
CA PRO A 638 -37.79 36.67 7.91
C PRO A 638 -36.75 37.32 8.80
N ILE A 639 -35.94 36.48 9.52
CA ILE A 639 -34.72 36.91 10.17
C ILE A 639 -33.66 37.21 9.09
N SER A 640 -33.60 36.39 8.07
CA SER A 640 -32.81 36.65 6.87
C SER A 640 -33.34 35.89 5.64
N VAL A 641 -33.05 36.47 4.47
CA VAL A 641 -33.36 35.86 3.17
C VAL A 641 -32.08 35.75 2.36
N GLU A 642 -31.84 34.58 1.80
CA GLU A 642 -30.68 34.30 0.99
C GLU A 642 -31.10 33.80 -0.39
N ILE A 643 -30.39 34.23 -1.45
CA ILE A 643 -30.53 33.69 -2.79
C ILE A 643 -29.29 32.86 -3.09
N ILE A 644 -29.51 31.63 -3.53
CA ILE A 644 -28.50 30.61 -3.75
C ILE A 644 -28.53 30.23 -5.23
N SER A 645 -27.35 30.19 -5.88
CA SER A 645 -27.24 29.75 -7.26
C SER A 645 -27.48 28.21 -7.38
N THR A 646 -27.63 27.71 -8.60
CA THR A 646 -27.77 26.29 -8.89
C THR A 646 -26.54 25.48 -8.48
N GLU A 647 -25.36 26.14 -8.32
CA GLU A 647 -24.12 25.57 -7.81
C GLU A 647 -24.02 25.61 -6.27
N GLY A 648 -25.10 25.97 -5.57
CA GLY A 648 -25.17 26.02 -4.10
C GLY A 648 -24.52 27.24 -3.43
N VAL A 649 -24.09 28.24 -4.20
CA VAL A 649 -23.42 29.44 -3.68
C VAL A 649 -24.44 30.50 -3.28
N VAL A 650 -24.33 31.03 -2.05
CA VAL A 650 -25.15 32.21 -1.63
C VAL A 650 -24.66 33.43 -2.39
N VAL A 651 -25.47 33.87 -3.35
CA VAL A 651 -25.18 35.04 -4.21
C VAL A 651 -25.73 36.34 -3.68
N LYS A 652 -26.74 36.28 -2.80
CA LYS A 652 -27.35 37.43 -2.13
C LYS A 652 -27.83 37.09 -0.73
N LYS A 653 -27.80 38.09 0.17
CA LYS A 653 -28.35 38.00 1.52
C LYS A 653 -29.02 39.33 1.92
N SER A 654 -30.17 39.26 2.61
CA SER A 654 -30.90 40.38 3.18
C SER A 654 -31.44 40.04 4.57
N THR A 655 -31.53 41.00 5.46
CA THR A 655 -32.17 40.87 6.79
C THR A 655 -33.63 41.30 6.79
N GLY A 656 -34.17 41.71 5.65
CA GLY A 656 -35.57 42.11 5.49
C GLY A 656 -36.33 41.20 4.52
N SER A 657 -37.65 41.43 4.44
CA SER A 657 -38.54 40.66 3.56
C SER A 657 -38.39 40.97 2.06
N VAL A 658 -37.55 41.93 1.69
CA VAL A 658 -37.28 42.31 0.28
C VAL A 658 -35.80 42.12 -0.02
N ILE A 659 -35.49 41.47 -1.16
CA ILE A 659 -34.13 41.26 -1.63
C ILE A 659 -34.03 41.66 -3.11
N SER A 660 -33.04 42.49 -3.45
CA SER A 660 -32.79 42.89 -4.82
C SER A 660 -32.16 41.78 -5.62
N VAL A 661 -32.66 41.54 -6.82
CA VAL A 661 -32.11 40.60 -7.82
C VAL A 661 -31.63 41.34 -9.09
N ALA A 662 -31.58 42.67 -9.05
CA ALA A 662 -31.31 43.51 -10.21
C ALA A 662 -29.93 43.28 -10.85
N ASP A 663 -28.98 42.76 -10.13
CA ASP A 663 -27.60 42.43 -10.57
C ASP A 663 -27.37 40.93 -10.82
N LEU A 664 -28.37 40.08 -10.57
CA LEU A 664 -28.29 38.66 -10.89
C LEU A 664 -28.55 38.41 -12.38
N GLN A 665 -27.94 37.39 -12.95
CA GLN A 665 -28.21 36.94 -14.33
C GLN A 665 -29.59 36.29 -14.41
N SER A 666 -30.22 36.29 -15.60
CA SER A 666 -31.44 35.51 -15.83
C SER A 666 -31.16 34.04 -15.64
N GLY A 667 -31.98 33.37 -14.85
CA GLY A 667 -31.78 31.97 -14.51
C GLY A 667 -32.63 31.48 -13.33
N ASN A 668 -32.43 30.21 -12.98
CA ASN A 668 -33.06 29.59 -11.81
C ASN A 668 -32.17 29.76 -10.59
N TYR A 669 -32.76 30.07 -9.46
CA TYR A 669 -32.15 30.24 -8.16
C TYR A 669 -33.01 29.57 -7.09
N ILE A 670 -32.43 29.35 -5.94
CA ILE A 670 -33.13 28.96 -4.71
C ILE A 670 -33.19 30.18 -3.79
N ILE A 671 -34.34 30.48 -3.24
CA ILE A 671 -34.50 31.47 -2.17
C ILE A 671 -34.73 30.75 -0.85
N ARG A 672 -33.84 30.99 0.10
CA ARG A 672 -33.87 30.44 1.46
C ARG A 672 -34.29 31.52 2.42
N ILE A 673 -35.38 31.30 3.13
CA ILE A 673 -36.01 32.24 4.04
C ILE A 673 -35.87 31.69 5.44
N ILE A 674 -35.11 32.37 6.28
CA ILE A 674 -34.84 32.00 7.67
C ILE A 674 -35.76 32.79 8.58
N THR A 675 -36.55 32.11 9.40
CA THR A 675 -37.52 32.67 10.33
C THR A 675 -37.26 32.16 11.75
N GLU A 676 -37.91 32.72 12.76
CA GLU A 676 -37.87 32.22 14.15
C GLU A 676 -38.40 30.77 14.26
N ASN A 677 -39.26 30.36 13.32
CA ASN A 677 -39.95 29.07 13.34
C ASN A 677 -39.32 28.03 12.37
N GLY A 678 -38.19 28.35 11.72
CA GLY A 678 -37.50 27.45 10.81
C GLY A 678 -37.09 28.07 9.48
N VAL A 679 -36.64 27.25 8.55
CA VAL A 679 -36.17 27.65 7.21
C VAL A 679 -37.19 27.21 6.15
N ILE A 680 -37.51 28.11 5.23
CA ILE A 680 -38.42 27.86 4.10
C ILE A 680 -37.61 28.03 2.82
N VAL A 681 -37.70 27.06 1.92
CA VAL A 681 -37.00 27.07 0.63
C VAL A 681 -38.04 27.16 -0.50
N LYS A 682 -37.81 28.08 -1.46
CA LYS A 682 -38.64 28.22 -2.65
C LYS A 682 -37.76 28.33 -3.91
N LYS A 683 -38.31 27.96 -5.05
CA LYS A 683 -37.69 28.21 -6.34
C LYS A 683 -37.92 29.69 -6.72
N LEU A 684 -36.86 30.37 -7.12
CA LEU A 684 -36.86 31.72 -7.65
C LEU A 684 -36.38 31.70 -9.12
N VAL A 685 -37.13 32.33 -10.01
CA VAL A 685 -36.74 32.57 -11.39
C VAL A 685 -36.42 34.06 -11.54
N VAL A 686 -35.24 34.37 -12.07
CA VAL A 686 -34.84 35.73 -12.44
C VAL A 686 -34.94 35.88 -13.95
N GLU A 687 -35.71 36.84 -14.42
CA GLU A 687 -35.84 37.21 -15.84
C GLU A 687 -35.57 38.70 -16.02
N LYS A 688 -34.72 39.05 -17.01
CA LYS A 688 -34.38 40.43 -17.37
C LYS A 688 -34.76 40.68 -18.81
#